data_70d8d8e493b6c8469c8cef89fea6807b
#
_entry.id   70d8d8e493b6c8469c8cef89fea6807b
#
_cell.length_a   1.000
_cell.length_b   1.000
_cell.length_c   1.000
_cell.angle_alpha   90.00
_cell.angle_beta   90.00
_cell.angle_gamma   90.00
#
_symmetry.space_group_name_H-M   'P 1'
#
loop_
_entity.id
_entity.type
_entity.pdbx_description
1 polymer ?
#
loop_
_entity_poly.entity_id
_entity_poly.type
_entity_poly.pdbx_seq_one_letter_code
_entity_poly.pdbx_strand_id
1 'polypeptide(L)'
;MKVEALSDVNNTENYGAGQIQVLEGLEAVRKRPGMYIGSTSEKGLHHLVWEIVDNSIDEALAGYADTIEVIIEKDNWIRITDNGRGIPVDTQEKMGRPAVEVILTVLHAGGKFGGGGYKVSGGLHGVGSSVVNALSERLEVYVHRDNKIYHQAYERGVPQFDLEVVGETDDDNTGTEIRFKADPEIFTETTVYDYETLQQRIKELAFLNKGISITLRDERDEDEVREDNYHYEGGIKSYVEMLNENKEPLHDEPIYIHQTKDDIEVEIALQYNSGFATNLLTYANNIHTYEGGTHEEGFKRALSRILNSYGLQSKIIKDDKGKLSGEDTREGLTAVVSIKHGDPQFEGQTKTKLGNSEVRQIVDKLFSAQFERFLYEHPQVGRVIVDKGIMASRARVAAKKAREVTRRKSALEVSSLPGKLADCSSKNPDESEIFIVEGDSAGGSTKEGRDSATQAILPLRGKILNVEKSRLDRILNNNEIRSMITAFGTGIGGEFELSKARYHKIIIMTDADVDGAHIRTLLLTFFYRYMRPLIEAGYVYIAQPPLYKLTQGKEKYYVFNDRELDNLKAELNPTPKWSISRYKGLGEMNADQLWETTMNPDNRSMLQVTLDDAIDADQTFEMLMGDVVENRRQFIEDNAVYANLDF
;
A
#
# COMPACT_ATOMS: atom_id res chain seq x y z
N MET A 1 -35.39 -8.52 56.80
CA MET A 1 -35.52 -8.66 55.34
C MET A 1 -34.19 -9.10 54.82
N LYS A 2 -34.17 -10.28 54.22
CA LYS A 2 -32.95 -11.04 53.85
C LYS A 2 -32.17 -10.35 52.78
N VAL A 3 -30.86 -10.21 53.00
CA VAL A 3 -29.84 -9.98 51.99
C VAL A 3 -29.49 -11.36 51.41
N GLU A 4 -29.88 -11.62 50.18
CA GLU A 4 -29.40 -12.79 49.44
C GLU A 4 -28.01 -12.48 48.92
N ALA A 5 -27.07 -13.33 49.32
CA ALA A 5 -25.69 -13.32 48.90
C ALA A 5 -25.60 -13.74 47.43
N LEU A 6 -24.93 -12.94 46.63
CA LEU A 6 -24.38 -13.34 45.36
C LEU A 6 -23.23 -14.30 45.65
N SER A 7 -23.50 -15.60 45.54
CA SER A 7 -22.51 -16.65 45.57
C SER A 7 -22.16 -17.06 44.13
N ASP A 8 -20.87 -17.18 43.91
CA ASP A 8 -20.20 -18.04 42.96
C ASP A 8 -20.25 -17.72 41.46
N VAL A 9 -19.30 -16.88 41.01
CA VAL A 9 -18.63 -17.07 39.72
C VAL A 9 -17.18 -17.44 40.00
N ASN A 10 -16.96 -18.66 40.50
CA ASN A 10 -15.65 -19.34 40.47
C ASN A 10 -15.79 -20.58 39.59
N ASN A 11 -15.91 -20.38 38.27
CA ASN A 11 -15.62 -21.42 37.33
C ASN A 11 -14.20 -21.16 36.77
N THR A 12 -13.19 -21.39 37.63
CA THR A 12 -11.83 -21.65 37.16
C THR A 12 -11.85 -23.06 36.56
N GLU A 13 -12.22 -23.13 35.26
CA GLU A 13 -11.90 -24.31 34.48
C GLU A 13 -10.41 -24.57 34.62
N ASN A 14 -10.05 -25.68 35.23
CA ASN A 14 -8.68 -26.12 35.41
C ASN A 14 -8.01 -26.17 34.02
N TYR A 15 -7.13 -25.20 33.72
CA TYR A 15 -6.30 -25.23 32.54
C TYR A 15 -5.36 -26.42 32.65
N GLY A 16 -5.72 -27.53 32.01
CA GLY A 16 -5.01 -28.80 32.05
C GLY A 16 -4.55 -29.25 30.65
N ALA A 17 -3.69 -30.26 30.59
CA ALA A 17 -3.15 -30.82 29.35
C ALA A 17 -4.23 -31.20 28.33
N GLY A 18 -5.44 -31.59 28.77
CA GLY A 18 -6.56 -31.90 27.88
C GLY A 18 -7.15 -30.74 27.10
N GLN A 19 -6.82 -29.48 27.46
CA GLN A 19 -7.24 -28.28 26.76
C GLN A 19 -6.22 -27.84 25.70
N ILE A 20 -5.04 -28.47 25.66
CA ILE A 20 -4.01 -28.22 24.66
C ILE A 20 -4.41 -29.02 23.41
N GLN A 21 -4.88 -28.31 22.37
CA GLN A 21 -5.14 -28.89 21.06
C GLN A 21 -3.86 -28.87 20.22
N VAL A 22 -3.43 -30.03 19.74
CA VAL A 22 -2.37 -30.14 18.74
C VAL A 22 -3.06 -30.22 17.37
N LEU A 23 -2.76 -29.25 16.51
CA LEU A 23 -3.24 -29.23 15.15
C LEU A 23 -2.12 -29.77 14.24
N GLU A 24 -2.44 -30.73 13.39
CA GLU A 24 -1.48 -31.34 12.48
C GLU A 24 -1.79 -30.95 11.03
N GLY A 25 -0.73 -30.79 10.22
CA GLY A 25 -0.85 -30.58 8.78
C GLY A 25 -1.66 -29.33 8.38
N LEU A 26 -2.49 -29.48 7.36
CA LEU A 26 -3.27 -28.38 6.75
C LEU A 26 -4.46 -27.93 7.61
N GLU A 27 -4.88 -28.70 8.61
CA GLU A 27 -5.93 -28.29 9.54
C GLU A 27 -5.52 -27.04 10.33
N ALA A 28 -4.23 -26.95 10.70
CA ALA A 28 -3.67 -25.76 11.37
C ALA A 28 -3.83 -24.50 10.52
N VAL A 29 -3.63 -24.61 9.20
CA VAL A 29 -3.77 -23.49 8.25
C VAL A 29 -5.24 -23.03 8.20
N ARG A 30 -6.18 -23.95 8.04
CA ARG A 30 -7.61 -23.63 7.97
C ARG A 30 -8.14 -23.00 9.26
N LYS A 31 -7.61 -23.42 10.41
CA LYS A 31 -8.04 -22.94 11.72
C LYS A 31 -7.46 -21.55 12.08
N ARG A 32 -6.29 -21.21 11.53
CA ARG A 32 -5.57 -19.96 11.77
C ARG A 32 -4.97 -19.39 10.46
N PRO A 33 -5.80 -19.10 9.44
CA PRO A 33 -5.30 -18.67 8.13
C PRO A 33 -4.48 -17.37 8.21
N GLY A 34 -4.86 -16.43 9.08
CA GLY A 34 -4.13 -15.18 9.27
C GLY A 34 -2.67 -15.33 9.67
N MET A 35 -2.25 -16.47 10.24
CA MET A 35 -0.82 -16.74 10.51
C MET A 35 -0.01 -16.96 9.24
N TYR A 36 -0.64 -17.37 8.14
CA TYR A 36 0.02 -17.74 6.88
C TYR A 36 -0.17 -16.69 5.77
N ILE A 37 -1.37 -16.09 5.69
CA ILE A 37 -1.72 -15.12 4.65
C ILE A 37 -2.00 -13.71 5.18
N GLY A 38 -1.76 -13.45 6.48
CA GLY A 38 -1.91 -12.17 7.14
C GLY A 38 -3.35 -11.82 7.51
N SER A 39 -4.33 -12.06 6.65
CA SER A 39 -5.77 -11.81 6.90
C SER A 39 -6.65 -12.74 6.04
N THR A 40 -7.95 -12.75 6.30
CA THR A 40 -8.97 -13.42 5.45
C THR A 40 -9.84 -12.42 4.71
N SER A 41 -9.44 -11.15 4.68
CA SER A 41 -10.04 -10.08 3.88
C SER A 41 -9.62 -10.21 2.40
N GLU A 42 -10.05 -9.26 1.59
CA GLU A 42 -9.67 -9.14 0.17
C GLU A 42 -8.15 -9.24 -0.04
N LYS A 43 -7.34 -8.61 0.82
CA LYS A 43 -5.87 -8.68 0.76
C LYS A 43 -5.34 -10.12 0.93
N GLY A 44 -5.90 -10.88 1.87
CA GLY A 44 -5.52 -12.28 2.06
C GLY A 44 -6.01 -13.17 0.90
N LEU A 45 -7.14 -12.83 0.27
CA LEU A 45 -7.63 -13.52 -0.93
C LEU A 45 -6.61 -13.39 -2.08
N HIS A 46 -6.17 -12.18 -2.39
CA HIS A 46 -5.16 -11.94 -3.44
C HIS A 46 -3.80 -12.56 -3.10
N HIS A 47 -3.47 -12.72 -1.81
CA HIS A 47 -2.24 -13.38 -1.39
C HIS A 47 -2.14 -14.84 -1.87
N LEU A 48 -3.26 -15.54 -2.02
CA LEU A 48 -3.26 -16.91 -2.60
C LEU A 48 -2.69 -16.90 -4.03
N VAL A 49 -3.02 -15.89 -4.82
CA VAL A 49 -2.51 -15.75 -6.19
C VAL A 49 -1.01 -15.51 -6.15
N TRP A 50 -0.55 -14.63 -5.24
CA TRP A 50 0.88 -14.30 -5.11
C TRP A 50 1.74 -15.51 -4.74
N GLU A 51 1.29 -16.38 -3.87
CA GLU A 51 2.04 -17.58 -3.48
C GLU A 51 2.26 -18.55 -4.65
N ILE A 52 1.32 -18.64 -5.60
CA ILE A 52 1.48 -19.47 -6.79
C ILE A 52 2.31 -18.75 -7.86
N VAL A 53 2.04 -17.46 -8.12
CA VAL A 53 2.84 -16.66 -9.09
C VAL A 53 4.31 -16.60 -8.66
N ASP A 54 4.60 -16.40 -7.37
CA ASP A 54 5.98 -16.38 -6.85
C ASP A 54 6.71 -17.72 -7.11
N ASN A 55 6.01 -18.86 -7.14
CA ASN A 55 6.62 -20.15 -7.50
C ASN A 55 7.00 -20.19 -9.00
N SER A 56 6.17 -19.67 -9.88
CA SER A 56 6.46 -19.55 -11.32
C SER A 56 7.61 -18.56 -11.56
N ILE A 57 7.65 -17.45 -10.81
CA ILE A 57 8.78 -16.51 -10.82
C ILE A 57 10.08 -17.17 -10.33
N ASP A 58 10.03 -18.05 -9.32
CA ASP A 58 11.21 -18.80 -8.87
C ASP A 58 11.74 -19.74 -9.95
N GLU A 59 10.88 -20.37 -10.77
CA GLU A 59 11.30 -21.12 -11.98
C GLU A 59 11.99 -20.22 -12.99
N ALA A 60 11.46 -19.00 -13.19
CA ALA A 60 12.06 -18.02 -14.09
C ALA A 60 13.41 -17.49 -13.57
N LEU A 61 13.55 -17.22 -12.27
CA LEU A 61 14.83 -16.86 -11.63
C LEU A 61 15.88 -17.98 -11.76
N ALA A 62 15.43 -19.23 -11.77
CA ALA A 62 16.29 -20.37 -12.00
C ALA A 62 16.67 -20.55 -13.50
N GLY A 63 16.07 -19.75 -14.39
CA GLY A 63 16.34 -19.75 -15.83
C GLY A 63 15.60 -20.82 -16.62
N TYR A 64 14.50 -21.37 -16.08
CA TYR A 64 13.73 -22.43 -16.68
C TYR A 64 12.35 -22.02 -17.21
N ALA A 65 11.87 -20.86 -16.81
CA ALA A 65 10.62 -20.28 -17.31
C ALA A 65 10.87 -18.87 -17.86
N ASP A 66 10.12 -18.47 -18.88
CA ASP A 66 10.10 -17.10 -19.42
C ASP A 66 8.68 -16.59 -19.68
N THR A 67 7.68 -17.46 -19.54
CA THR A 67 6.28 -17.13 -19.79
C THR A 67 5.41 -17.61 -18.63
N ILE A 68 4.57 -16.70 -18.12
CA ILE A 68 3.61 -16.96 -17.06
C ILE A 68 2.25 -16.40 -17.48
N GLU A 69 1.19 -17.17 -17.32
CA GLU A 69 -0.19 -16.72 -17.51
C GLU A 69 -0.95 -16.78 -16.19
N VAL A 70 -1.69 -15.72 -15.91
CA VAL A 70 -2.63 -15.63 -14.77
C VAL A 70 -3.99 -15.30 -15.32
N ILE A 71 -4.97 -16.17 -15.09
CA ILE A 71 -6.31 -16.04 -15.64
C ILE A 71 -7.34 -16.07 -14.51
N ILE A 72 -8.20 -15.06 -14.48
CA ILE A 72 -9.39 -15.04 -13.65
C ILE A 72 -10.51 -15.66 -14.49
N GLU A 73 -10.87 -16.88 -14.18
CA GLU A 73 -11.91 -17.61 -14.90
C GLU A 73 -13.29 -17.34 -14.31
N LYS A 74 -14.32 -17.86 -14.99
CA LYS A 74 -15.70 -17.84 -14.53
C LYS A 74 -15.82 -18.38 -13.09
N ASP A 75 -16.76 -17.82 -12.33
CA ASP A 75 -17.00 -18.16 -10.91
C ASP A 75 -15.79 -17.93 -10.00
N ASN A 76 -14.91 -16.99 -10.38
CA ASN A 76 -13.70 -16.61 -9.65
C ASN A 76 -12.74 -17.78 -9.38
N TRP A 77 -12.58 -18.66 -10.34
CA TRP A 77 -11.43 -19.54 -10.38
C TRP A 77 -10.19 -18.74 -10.81
N ILE A 78 -9.05 -19.11 -10.27
CA ILE A 78 -7.75 -18.62 -10.73
C ILE A 78 -7.00 -19.77 -11.38
N ARG A 79 -6.47 -19.52 -12.58
CA ARG A 79 -5.56 -20.43 -13.27
C ARG A 79 -4.22 -19.72 -13.48
N ILE A 80 -3.14 -20.38 -13.05
CA ILE A 80 -1.77 -19.88 -13.21
C ILE A 80 -0.97 -20.97 -13.91
N THR A 81 -0.35 -20.59 -15.02
CA THR A 81 0.44 -21.51 -15.85
C THR A 81 1.83 -20.93 -16.07
N ASP A 82 2.87 -21.75 -15.94
CA ASP A 82 4.24 -21.41 -16.33
C ASP A 82 4.78 -22.47 -17.32
N ASN A 83 5.78 -22.05 -18.11
CA ASN A 83 6.50 -22.93 -19.01
C ASN A 83 7.83 -23.43 -18.40
N GLY A 84 7.89 -23.59 -17.08
CA GLY A 84 9.06 -24.08 -16.36
C GLY A 84 9.28 -25.60 -16.53
N ARG A 85 10.09 -26.19 -15.63
CA ARG A 85 10.41 -27.64 -15.67
C ARG A 85 9.27 -28.55 -15.31
N GLY A 86 8.17 -28.03 -14.76
CA GLY A 86 7.12 -28.80 -14.12
C GLY A 86 7.52 -29.33 -12.73
N ILE A 87 6.60 -29.31 -11.78
CA ILE A 87 6.82 -29.86 -10.44
C ILE A 87 7.22 -31.34 -10.55
N PRO A 88 8.21 -31.84 -9.76
CA PRO A 88 8.57 -33.26 -9.79
C PRO A 88 7.38 -34.17 -9.46
N VAL A 89 7.20 -35.20 -10.25
CA VAL A 89 6.10 -36.20 -10.12
C VAL A 89 6.57 -37.53 -9.54
N ASP A 90 7.89 -37.70 -9.42
CA ASP A 90 8.50 -38.89 -8.83
C ASP A 90 8.09 -39.09 -7.37
N THR A 91 8.15 -40.33 -6.90
CA THR A 91 7.85 -40.65 -5.50
C THR A 91 8.93 -40.08 -4.56
N GLN A 92 8.52 -39.21 -3.61
CA GLN A 92 9.39 -38.73 -2.57
C GLN A 92 9.68 -39.83 -1.54
N GLU A 93 10.94 -40.25 -1.40
CA GLU A 93 11.37 -41.46 -0.68
C GLU A 93 10.87 -41.54 0.78
N LYS A 94 10.89 -40.41 1.52
CA LYS A 94 10.47 -40.41 2.95
C LYS A 94 8.97 -40.52 3.14
N MET A 95 8.19 -39.97 2.21
CA MET A 95 6.75 -39.86 2.35
C MET A 95 6.02 -40.97 1.57
N GLY A 96 6.69 -41.62 0.61
CA GLY A 96 6.11 -42.67 -0.23
C GLY A 96 4.99 -42.18 -1.15
N ARG A 97 4.92 -40.90 -1.43
CA ARG A 97 3.90 -40.22 -2.25
C ARG A 97 4.56 -39.38 -3.35
N PRO A 98 3.85 -39.08 -4.45
CA PRO A 98 4.38 -38.18 -5.48
C PRO A 98 4.84 -36.84 -4.90
N ALA A 99 5.95 -36.30 -5.40
CA ALA A 99 6.52 -35.05 -4.87
C ALA A 99 5.54 -33.88 -5.00
N VAL A 100 4.77 -33.80 -6.10
CA VAL A 100 3.71 -32.78 -6.29
C VAL A 100 2.66 -32.85 -5.19
N GLU A 101 2.20 -34.06 -4.79
CA GLU A 101 1.26 -34.23 -3.69
C GLU A 101 1.88 -33.80 -2.35
N VAL A 102 3.15 -34.15 -2.12
CA VAL A 102 3.86 -33.73 -0.89
C VAL A 102 3.95 -32.19 -0.80
N ILE A 103 4.29 -31.51 -1.89
CA ILE A 103 4.38 -30.03 -1.95
C ILE A 103 3.02 -29.38 -1.65
N LEU A 104 1.94 -29.98 -2.14
CA LEU A 104 0.59 -29.43 -1.98
C LEU A 104 -0.11 -29.81 -0.66
N THR A 105 0.38 -30.85 0.06
CA THR A 105 -0.31 -31.34 1.27
C THR A 105 0.52 -31.30 2.55
N VAL A 106 1.83 -31.04 2.46
CA VAL A 106 2.73 -31.04 3.63
C VAL A 106 3.35 -29.70 3.83
N LEU A 107 3.18 -29.13 5.02
CA LEU A 107 3.85 -27.88 5.40
C LEU A 107 5.36 -28.10 5.51
N HIS A 108 6.14 -27.09 5.13
CA HIS A 108 7.61 -27.12 5.13
C HIS A 108 8.20 -28.24 4.23
N ALA A 109 7.51 -28.52 3.11
CA ALA A 109 8.00 -29.40 2.07
C ALA A 109 8.30 -28.58 0.79
N GLY A 110 9.43 -28.84 0.16
CA GLY A 110 9.80 -28.16 -1.10
C GLY A 110 11.27 -28.34 -1.48
N GLY A 111 11.57 -28.12 -2.75
CA GLY A 111 12.91 -28.24 -3.33
C GLY A 111 13.85 -27.05 -3.01
N LYS A 112 13.36 -26.06 -2.24
CA LYS A 112 14.07 -24.80 -1.95
C LYS A 112 14.90 -24.86 -0.65
N PHE A 113 14.81 -25.94 0.15
CA PHE A 113 15.52 -26.10 1.42
C PHE A 113 16.95 -26.68 1.33
N GLY A 114 17.38 -27.15 0.19
CA GLY A 114 18.62 -27.96 0.10
C GLY A 114 19.64 -27.54 -0.94
N GLY A 115 19.56 -26.36 -1.52
CA GLY A 115 20.60 -25.80 -2.41
C GLY A 115 20.80 -26.50 -3.78
N GLY A 116 19.97 -27.50 -4.11
CA GLY A 116 20.16 -28.30 -5.33
C GLY A 116 19.40 -27.78 -6.57
N GLY A 117 18.32 -27.05 -6.40
CA GLY A 117 17.42 -26.68 -7.51
C GLY A 117 17.28 -25.18 -7.73
N TYR A 118 17.43 -24.37 -6.69
CA TYR A 118 17.24 -22.92 -6.73
C TYR A 118 18.36 -22.24 -5.94
N LYS A 119 19.14 -21.37 -6.61
CA LYS A 119 20.15 -20.54 -5.95
C LYS A 119 19.53 -19.33 -5.24
N VAL A 120 18.45 -18.84 -5.77
CA VAL A 120 17.66 -17.71 -5.26
C VAL A 120 16.19 -18.07 -5.36
N SER A 121 15.42 -17.80 -4.35
CA SER A 121 13.95 -17.97 -4.39
C SER A 121 13.25 -16.97 -3.47
N GLY A 122 12.04 -16.59 -3.83
CA GLY A 122 11.12 -15.81 -2.97
C GLY A 122 10.39 -16.71 -1.96
N GLY A 123 10.12 -17.95 -2.35
CA GLY A 123 9.46 -18.96 -1.52
C GLY A 123 10.42 -19.65 -0.55
N LEU A 124 10.58 -19.09 0.66
CA LEU A 124 11.58 -19.53 1.64
C LEU A 124 11.09 -20.61 2.60
N HIS A 125 9.79 -20.65 2.86
CA HIS A 125 9.22 -21.44 3.97
C HIS A 125 8.65 -22.80 3.54
N GLY A 126 8.50 -23.03 2.21
CA GLY A 126 7.92 -24.26 1.66
C GLY A 126 6.49 -24.52 2.14
N VAL A 127 5.70 -23.44 2.26
CA VAL A 127 4.31 -23.52 2.73
C VAL A 127 3.30 -22.92 1.75
N GLY A 128 3.72 -22.07 0.79
CA GLY A 128 2.81 -21.31 -0.07
C GLY A 128 1.80 -22.19 -0.78
N SER A 129 2.25 -23.17 -1.58
CA SER A 129 1.35 -24.05 -2.35
C SER A 129 0.41 -24.87 -1.44
N SER A 130 0.91 -25.38 -0.31
CA SER A 130 0.09 -26.15 0.63
C SER A 130 -0.91 -25.27 1.38
N VAL A 131 -0.58 -24.00 1.65
CA VAL A 131 -1.50 -23.01 2.22
C VAL A 131 -2.61 -22.67 1.23
N VAL A 132 -2.28 -22.40 -0.04
CA VAL A 132 -3.28 -22.15 -1.09
C VAL A 132 -4.23 -23.34 -1.20
N ASN A 133 -3.69 -24.57 -1.24
CA ASN A 133 -4.50 -25.79 -1.28
C ASN A 133 -5.43 -25.91 -0.06
N ALA A 134 -4.91 -25.69 1.15
CA ALA A 134 -5.70 -25.74 2.38
C ALA A 134 -6.85 -24.71 2.44
N LEU A 135 -6.65 -23.52 1.84
CA LEU A 135 -7.59 -22.40 1.86
C LEU A 135 -8.47 -22.34 0.60
N SER A 136 -8.35 -23.31 -0.29
CA SER A 136 -9.19 -23.47 -1.48
C SER A 136 -10.31 -24.48 -1.24
N GLU A 137 -11.51 -24.15 -1.73
CA GLU A 137 -12.62 -25.12 -1.85
C GLU A 137 -12.18 -26.28 -2.73
N ARG A 138 -11.54 -25.95 -3.86
CA ARG A 138 -10.99 -26.91 -4.80
C ARG A 138 -9.69 -26.38 -5.42
N LEU A 139 -8.73 -27.28 -5.62
CA LEU A 139 -7.49 -27.03 -6.35
C LEU A 139 -7.21 -28.18 -7.30
N GLU A 140 -6.76 -27.86 -8.50
CA GLU A 140 -6.33 -28.80 -9.52
C GLU A 140 -4.91 -28.45 -9.96
N VAL A 141 -4.06 -29.45 -10.11
CA VAL A 141 -2.71 -29.29 -10.64
C VAL A 141 -2.52 -30.13 -11.87
N TYR A 142 -2.00 -29.52 -12.92
CA TYR A 142 -1.53 -30.18 -14.13
C TYR A 142 -0.03 -29.97 -14.25
N VAL A 143 0.71 -31.06 -14.43
CA VAL A 143 2.15 -31.01 -14.59
C VAL A 143 2.53 -31.59 -15.94
N HIS A 144 3.12 -30.77 -16.80
CA HIS A 144 3.67 -31.16 -18.10
C HIS A 144 5.15 -31.50 -17.89
N ARG A 145 5.46 -32.81 -17.94
CA ARG A 145 6.80 -33.31 -17.67
C ARG A 145 6.98 -34.73 -18.23
N ASP A 146 8.17 -35.04 -18.70
CA ASP A 146 8.54 -36.36 -19.20
C ASP A 146 7.58 -36.86 -20.28
N ASN A 147 7.19 -35.99 -21.21
CA ASN A 147 6.23 -36.22 -22.31
C ASN A 147 4.82 -36.62 -21.88
N LYS A 148 4.45 -36.30 -20.65
CA LYS A 148 3.15 -36.62 -20.08
C LYS A 148 2.52 -35.43 -19.40
N ILE A 149 1.21 -35.44 -19.34
CA ILE A 149 0.42 -34.51 -18.55
C ILE A 149 -0.11 -35.27 -17.34
N TYR A 150 0.37 -34.92 -16.17
CA TYR A 150 -0.08 -35.48 -14.89
C TYR A 150 -1.13 -34.55 -14.29
N HIS A 151 -2.13 -35.14 -13.63
CA HIS A 151 -3.23 -34.41 -13.01
C HIS A 151 -3.56 -34.98 -11.63
N GLN A 152 -3.83 -34.08 -10.69
CA GLN A 152 -4.38 -34.39 -9.38
C GLN A 152 -5.28 -33.27 -8.90
N ALA A 153 -6.38 -33.60 -8.23
CA ALA A 153 -7.29 -32.62 -7.66
C ALA A 153 -7.41 -32.74 -6.14
N TYR A 154 -7.73 -31.65 -5.51
CA TYR A 154 -7.83 -31.53 -4.05
C TYR A 154 -9.11 -30.78 -3.67
N GLU A 155 -9.70 -31.17 -2.55
CA GLU A 155 -10.76 -30.39 -1.88
C GLU A 155 -10.29 -30.04 -0.47
N ARG A 156 -10.19 -28.74 -0.18
CA ARG A 156 -9.75 -28.22 1.14
C ARG A 156 -8.45 -28.87 1.63
N GLY A 157 -7.51 -29.05 0.73
CA GLY A 157 -6.21 -29.66 1.01
C GLY A 157 -6.16 -31.17 0.96
N VAL A 158 -7.29 -31.87 0.74
CA VAL A 158 -7.35 -33.32 0.72
C VAL A 158 -7.36 -33.85 -0.73
N PRO A 159 -6.41 -34.70 -1.13
CA PRO A 159 -6.39 -35.29 -2.48
C PRO A 159 -7.65 -36.11 -2.71
N GLN A 160 -8.24 -35.97 -3.90
CA GLN A 160 -9.48 -36.66 -4.27
C GLN A 160 -9.21 -38.01 -4.96
N PHE A 161 -8.05 -38.14 -5.57
CA PHE A 161 -7.57 -39.35 -6.23
C PHE A 161 -6.03 -39.31 -6.31
N ASP A 162 -5.43 -40.45 -6.63
CA ASP A 162 -3.98 -40.56 -6.82
C ASP A 162 -3.56 -39.79 -8.09
N LEU A 163 -2.29 -39.34 -8.14
CA LEU A 163 -1.74 -38.66 -9.32
C LEU A 163 -1.89 -39.56 -10.56
N GLU A 164 -2.55 -39.10 -11.58
CA GLU A 164 -2.83 -39.84 -12.81
C GLU A 164 -2.25 -39.15 -14.05
N VAL A 165 -1.99 -39.93 -15.10
CA VAL A 165 -1.59 -39.42 -16.42
C VAL A 165 -2.86 -39.23 -17.24
N VAL A 166 -3.15 -37.99 -17.63
CA VAL A 166 -4.38 -37.65 -18.39
C VAL A 166 -4.10 -37.35 -19.87
N GLY A 167 -2.84 -37.22 -20.26
CA GLY A 167 -2.46 -36.89 -21.62
C GLY A 167 -0.97 -37.06 -21.89
N GLU A 168 -0.61 -36.81 -23.14
CA GLU A 168 0.78 -36.73 -23.61
C GLU A 168 1.09 -35.27 -24.04
N THR A 169 2.34 -34.87 -23.91
CA THR A 169 2.84 -33.55 -24.36
C THR A 169 4.12 -33.78 -25.15
N ASP A 170 4.53 -32.78 -25.93
CA ASP A 170 5.80 -32.80 -26.62
C ASP A 170 6.98 -32.52 -25.66
N ASP A 171 8.17 -33.01 -25.99
CA ASP A 171 9.38 -32.88 -25.14
C ASP A 171 9.70 -31.45 -24.73
N ASP A 172 9.41 -30.47 -25.59
CA ASP A 172 9.69 -29.06 -25.37
C ASP A 172 8.57 -28.32 -24.59
N ASN A 173 7.43 -28.98 -24.36
CA ASN A 173 6.29 -28.40 -23.68
C ASN A 173 6.23 -28.88 -22.21
N THR A 174 7.06 -28.29 -21.36
CA THR A 174 7.07 -28.54 -19.92
C THR A 174 6.44 -27.36 -19.17
N GLY A 175 5.99 -27.59 -17.93
CA GLY A 175 5.44 -26.53 -17.09
C GLY A 175 4.52 -27.02 -15.99
N THR A 176 4.01 -26.05 -15.25
CA THR A 176 3.03 -26.33 -14.21
C THR A 176 1.80 -25.44 -14.42
N GLU A 177 0.61 -26.03 -14.34
CA GLU A 177 -0.64 -25.30 -14.25
C GLU A 177 -1.28 -25.60 -12.89
N ILE A 178 -1.61 -24.54 -12.15
CA ILE A 178 -2.40 -24.63 -10.92
C ILE A 178 -3.68 -23.85 -11.10
N ARG A 179 -4.79 -24.51 -10.88
CA ARG A 179 -6.13 -23.94 -10.94
C ARG A 179 -6.81 -24.10 -9.60
N PHE A 180 -7.29 -23.01 -8.99
CA PHE A 180 -7.90 -23.08 -7.67
C PHE A 180 -9.07 -22.12 -7.49
N LYS A 181 -9.95 -22.45 -6.55
CA LYS A 181 -11.09 -21.65 -6.14
C LYS A 181 -11.02 -21.43 -4.63
N ALA A 182 -10.98 -20.17 -4.20
CA ALA A 182 -10.93 -19.84 -2.78
C ALA A 182 -12.15 -20.35 -2.01
N ASP A 183 -11.93 -20.82 -0.76
CA ASP A 183 -13.01 -21.38 0.06
C ASP A 183 -13.84 -20.28 0.73
N PRO A 184 -15.15 -20.15 0.42
CA PRO A 184 -16.03 -19.14 1.01
C PRO A 184 -16.26 -19.35 2.52
N GLU A 185 -15.92 -20.51 3.08
CA GLU A 185 -15.95 -20.73 4.54
C GLU A 185 -14.80 -19.98 5.25
N ILE A 186 -13.71 -19.70 4.53
CA ILE A 186 -12.54 -18.97 5.03
C ILE A 186 -12.65 -17.49 4.66
N PHE A 187 -12.94 -17.18 3.38
CA PHE A 187 -13.06 -15.84 2.86
C PHE A 187 -14.51 -15.37 2.87
N THR A 188 -14.99 -15.03 4.07
CA THR A 188 -16.41 -14.70 4.30
C THR A 188 -16.82 -13.31 3.83
N GLU A 189 -15.84 -12.40 3.63
CA GLU A 189 -16.11 -11.04 3.16
C GLU A 189 -16.28 -11.00 1.64
N THR A 190 -15.35 -11.64 0.91
CA THR A 190 -15.38 -11.72 -0.55
C THR A 190 -14.54 -12.90 -1.05
N THR A 191 -14.98 -13.51 -2.17
CA THR A 191 -14.18 -14.44 -2.98
C THR A 191 -13.95 -13.91 -4.39
N VAL A 192 -14.28 -12.63 -4.62
CA VAL A 192 -14.14 -11.97 -5.91
C VAL A 192 -12.77 -11.31 -6.00
N TYR A 193 -11.99 -11.69 -7.01
CA TYR A 193 -10.70 -11.10 -7.27
C TYR A 193 -10.83 -9.75 -7.98
N ASP A 194 -10.07 -8.78 -7.53
CA ASP A 194 -9.94 -7.47 -8.15
C ASP A 194 -8.83 -7.51 -9.22
N TYR A 195 -9.19 -7.14 -10.46
CA TYR A 195 -8.28 -7.19 -11.60
C TYR A 195 -7.13 -6.20 -11.45
N GLU A 196 -7.43 -4.99 -11.01
CA GLU A 196 -6.47 -3.90 -10.85
C GLU A 196 -5.40 -4.27 -9.82
N THR A 197 -5.80 -4.85 -8.71
CA THR A 197 -4.88 -5.34 -7.66
C THR A 197 -3.94 -6.42 -8.21
N LEU A 198 -4.44 -7.37 -9.01
CA LEU A 198 -3.60 -8.38 -9.65
C LEU A 198 -2.68 -7.75 -10.70
N GLN A 199 -3.22 -6.85 -11.52
CA GLN A 199 -2.50 -6.15 -12.58
C GLN A 199 -1.25 -5.44 -12.06
N GLN A 200 -1.40 -4.67 -10.98
CA GLN A 200 -0.29 -3.92 -10.39
C GLN A 200 0.86 -4.81 -9.96
N ARG A 201 0.57 -5.86 -9.21
CA ARG A 201 1.62 -6.78 -8.75
C ARG A 201 2.27 -7.54 -9.88
N ILE A 202 1.52 -7.97 -10.88
CA ILE A 202 2.03 -8.66 -12.06
C ILE A 202 2.95 -7.74 -12.87
N LYS A 203 2.55 -6.48 -13.07
CA LYS A 203 3.35 -5.45 -13.72
C LYS A 203 4.67 -5.20 -12.98
N GLU A 204 4.62 -5.11 -11.66
CA GLU A 204 5.79 -4.96 -10.79
C GLU A 204 6.75 -6.15 -10.95
N LEU A 205 6.24 -7.39 -10.90
CA LEU A 205 7.03 -8.61 -11.08
C LEU A 205 7.69 -8.67 -12.45
N ALA A 206 7.01 -8.23 -13.50
CA ALA A 206 7.58 -8.17 -14.85
C ALA A 206 8.74 -7.15 -14.96
N PHE A 207 8.67 -6.01 -14.26
CA PHE A 207 9.79 -5.07 -14.17
C PHE A 207 10.99 -5.63 -13.38
N LEU A 208 10.73 -6.37 -12.30
CA LEU A 208 11.78 -6.95 -11.45
C LEU A 208 12.49 -8.13 -12.12
N ASN A 209 11.87 -8.76 -13.12
CA ASN A 209 12.38 -9.94 -13.78
C ASN A 209 12.53 -9.70 -15.29
N LYS A 210 13.63 -9.06 -15.65
CA LYS A 210 13.94 -8.73 -17.04
C LYS A 210 13.78 -9.93 -17.97
N GLY A 211 13.04 -9.75 -19.07
CA GLY A 211 12.87 -10.73 -20.13
C GLY A 211 11.77 -11.78 -19.90
N ILE A 212 11.06 -11.71 -18.74
CA ILE A 212 9.88 -12.54 -18.49
C ILE A 212 8.65 -11.89 -19.14
N SER A 213 7.77 -12.70 -19.73
CA SER A 213 6.45 -12.30 -20.19
C SER A 213 5.39 -12.80 -19.22
N ILE A 214 4.59 -11.88 -18.65
CA ILE A 214 3.49 -12.25 -17.77
C ILE A 214 2.19 -11.70 -18.36
N THR A 215 1.25 -12.59 -18.64
CA THR A 215 -0.09 -12.25 -19.14
C THR A 215 -1.09 -12.34 -17.99
N LEU A 216 -1.90 -11.30 -17.81
CA LEU A 216 -3.08 -11.30 -16.96
C LEU A 216 -4.31 -11.24 -17.83
N ARG A 217 -5.27 -12.15 -17.61
CA ARG A 217 -6.52 -12.21 -18.36
C ARG A 217 -7.71 -12.35 -17.41
N ASP A 218 -8.79 -11.63 -17.68
CA ASP A 218 -10.08 -11.77 -17.01
C ASP A 218 -11.10 -12.34 -17.99
N GLU A 219 -11.51 -13.59 -17.75
CA GLU A 219 -12.47 -14.34 -18.55
C GLU A 219 -13.83 -14.51 -17.84
N ARG A 220 -14.07 -13.74 -16.77
CA ARG A 220 -15.35 -13.82 -16.04
C ARG A 220 -16.53 -13.44 -16.88
N ASP A 221 -16.37 -12.50 -17.79
CA ASP A 221 -17.34 -12.12 -18.80
C ASP A 221 -16.82 -12.56 -20.18
N GLU A 222 -17.47 -13.56 -20.78
CA GLU A 222 -17.08 -14.11 -22.08
C GLU A 222 -17.26 -13.09 -23.24
N ASP A 223 -18.14 -12.10 -23.06
CA ASP A 223 -18.41 -11.07 -24.05
C ASP A 223 -17.43 -9.88 -23.94
N GLU A 224 -16.74 -9.71 -22.79
CA GLU A 224 -15.82 -8.60 -22.52
C GLU A 224 -14.52 -9.10 -21.82
N VAL A 225 -13.74 -9.90 -22.55
CA VAL A 225 -12.44 -10.42 -22.05
C VAL A 225 -11.43 -9.28 -21.98
N ARG A 226 -10.85 -9.06 -20.80
CA ARG A 226 -9.76 -8.13 -20.57
C ARG A 226 -8.44 -8.87 -20.51
N GLU A 227 -7.43 -8.40 -21.27
CA GLU A 227 -6.11 -9.01 -21.32
C GLU A 227 -5.03 -7.96 -21.34
N ASP A 228 -4.03 -8.12 -20.48
CA ASP A 228 -2.82 -7.32 -20.42
C ASP A 228 -1.58 -8.23 -20.44
N ASN A 229 -0.58 -7.89 -21.26
CA ASN A 229 0.70 -8.59 -21.31
C ASN A 229 1.83 -7.65 -20.89
N TYR A 230 2.66 -8.09 -19.96
CA TYR A 230 3.77 -7.33 -19.38
C TYR A 230 5.09 -8.02 -19.70
N HIS A 231 5.93 -7.32 -20.48
CA HIS A 231 7.27 -7.76 -20.85
C HIS A 231 8.21 -6.55 -20.92
N TYR A 232 9.23 -6.51 -20.07
CA TYR A 232 10.13 -5.35 -19.96
C TYR A 232 11.59 -5.74 -20.10
N GLU A 233 12.16 -5.52 -21.28
CA GLU A 233 13.58 -5.74 -21.56
C GLU A 233 14.53 -4.83 -20.77
N GLY A 234 14.08 -3.67 -20.35
CA GLY A 234 14.84 -2.73 -19.53
C GLY A 234 14.84 -3.07 -18.04
N GLY A 235 13.98 -4.00 -17.58
CA GLY A 235 13.91 -4.40 -16.18
C GLY A 235 13.64 -3.22 -15.25
N ILE A 236 14.36 -3.12 -14.12
CA ILE A 236 14.17 -2.03 -13.15
C ILE A 236 14.56 -0.65 -13.66
N LYS A 237 15.34 -0.54 -14.77
CA LYS A 237 15.57 0.74 -15.44
C LYS A 237 14.25 1.27 -16.01
N SER A 238 13.52 0.43 -16.76
CA SER A 238 12.20 0.79 -17.29
C SER A 238 11.17 1.01 -16.16
N TYR A 239 11.34 0.35 -15.03
CA TYR A 239 10.50 0.61 -13.85
C TYR A 239 10.67 2.05 -13.33
N VAL A 240 11.91 2.52 -13.20
CA VAL A 240 12.20 3.91 -12.81
C VAL A 240 11.69 4.91 -13.84
N GLU A 241 11.80 4.60 -15.13
CA GLU A 241 11.24 5.42 -16.22
C GLU A 241 9.73 5.55 -16.08
N MET A 242 9.02 4.44 -15.87
CA MET A 242 7.57 4.43 -15.64
C MET A 242 7.17 5.21 -14.38
N LEU A 243 7.89 5.03 -13.26
CA LEU A 243 7.65 5.77 -12.02
C LEU A 243 7.88 7.29 -12.16
N ASN A 244 8.64 7.72 -13.16
CA ASN A 244 8.90 9.11 -13.49
C ASN A 244 8.12 9.62 -14.71
N GLU A 245 7.24 8.83 -15.31
CA GLU A 245 6.49 9.19 -16.52
C GLU A 245 5.73 10.52 -16.36
N ASN A 246 5.19 10.76 -15.17
CA ASN A 246 4.44 11.97 -14.85
C ASN A 246 5.30 13.08 -14.19
N LYS A 247 6.63 12.92 -14.15
CA LYS A 247 7.57 13.83 -13.50
C LYS A 247 8.52 14.42 -14.54
N GLU A 248 9.13 15.55 -14.21
CA GLU A 248 10.16 16.16 -15.04
C GLU A 248 11.54 15.65 -14.60
N PRO A 249 12.17 14.71 -15.32
CA PRO A 249 13.47 14.17 -14.97
C PRO A 249 14.57 15.23 -15.13
N LEU A 250 15.57 15.22 -14.25
CA LEU A 250 16.72 16.12 -14.28
C LEU A 250 17.87 15.60 -15.19
N HIS A 251 17.79 14.39 -15.65
CA HIS A 251 18.69 13.75 -16.61
C HIS A 251 17.93 12.68 -17.42
N ASP A 252 18.33 12.50 -18.67
CA ASP A 252 17.56 11.76 -19.67
C ASP A 252 17.35 10.29 -19.32
N GLU A 253 18.38 9.59 -18.87
CA GLU A 253 18.31 8.17 -18.57
C GLU A 253 18.49 7.86 -17.08
N PRO A 254 17.77 6.87 -16.52
CA PRO A 254 18.06 6.36 -15.19
C PRO A 254 19.49 5.81 -15.09
N ILE A 255 20.15 6.10 -13.98
CA ILE A 255 21.44 5.54 -13.64
C ILE A 255 21.20 4.08 -13.22
N TYR A 256 21.85 3.14 -13.91
CA TYR A 256 21.67 1.72 -13.68
C TYR A 256 22.96 1.05 -13.23
N ILE A 257 22.89 0.26 -12.19
CA ILE A 257 24.00 -0.45 -11.59
C ILE A 257 23.58 -1.90 -11.33
N HIS A 258 24.34 -2.84 -11.90
CA HIS A 258 24.15 -4.27 -11.69
C HIS A 258 25.49 -4.92 -11.35
N GLN A 259 25.61 -5.53 -10.19
CA GLN A 259 26.83 -6.17 -9.69
C GLN A 259 26.51 -7.36 -8.79
N THR A 260 27.39 -8.34 -8.79
CA THR A 260 27.30 -9.50 -7.90
C THR A 260 28.55 -9.58 -7.02
N LYS A 261 28.37 -9.86 -5.74
CA LYS A 261 29.44 -10.07 -4.78
C LYS A 261 29.01 -11.04 -3.67
N ASP A 262 29.88 -12.00 -3.36
CA ASP A 262 29.65 -12.99 -2.30
C ASP A 262 28.28 -13.70 -2.49
N ASP A 263 27.96 -14.08 -3.74
CA ASP A 263 26.70 -14.68 -4.20
C ASP A 263 25.45 -13.83 -3.98
N ILE A 264 25.61 -12.55 -3.63
CA ILE A 264 24.53 -11.57 -3.54
C ILE A 264 24.55 -10.71 -4.79
N GLU A 265 23.48 -10.75 -5.57
CA GLU A 265 23.24 -9.89 -6.71
C GLU A 265 22.57 -8.60 -6.24
N VAL A 266 23.11 -7.46 -6.68
CA VAL A 266 22.60 -6.13 -6.35
C VAL A 266 22.32 -5.40 -7.65
N GLU A 267 21.08 -5.00 -7.81
CA GLU A 267 20.58 -4.25 -8.96
C GLU A 267 19.93 -2.96 -8.47
N ILE A 268 20.36 -1.82 -8.99
CA ILE A 268 19.87 -0.50 -8.57
C ILE A 268 19.65 0.34 -9.81
N ALA A 269 18.46 0.91 -9.94
CA ALA A 269 18.16 1.97 -10.89
C ALA A 269 17.70 3.22 -10.13
N LEU A 270 18.16 4.41 -10.56
CA LEU A 270 17.78 5.67 -9.94
C LEU A 270 17.78 6.82 -10.93
N GLN A 271 16.85 7.76 -10.73
CA GLN A 271 16.76 9.00 -11.50
C GLN A 271 16.25 10.13 -10.60
N TYR A 272 16.81 11.32 -10.80
CA TYR A 272 16.33 12.52 -10.11
C TYR A 272 15.34 13.28 -10.99
N ASN A 273 14.33 13.88 -10.35
CA ASN A 273 13.32 14.71 -10.99
C ASN A 273 13.19 16.08 -10.29
N SER A 274 12.41 16.98 -10.88
CA SER A 274 12.19 18.34 -10.36
C SER A 274 11.36 18.36 -9.07
N GLY A 275 10.62 17.31 -8.76
CA GLY A 275 9.75 17.17 -7.59
C GLY A 275 10.50 17.19 -6.24
N PHE A 276 9.75 17.10 -5.16
CA PHE A 276 10.29 17.18 -3.79
C PHE A 276 10.17 15.87 -3.02
N ALA A 277 9.33 14.95 -3.50
CA ALA A 277 9.13 13.64 -2.89
C ALA A 277 10.33 12.71 -3.13
N THR A 278 10.56 11.78 -2.21
CA THR A 278 11.45 10.64 -2.40
C THR A 278 10.59 9.42 -2.69
N ASN A 279 10.79 8.78 -3.83
CA ASN A 279 10.18 7.50 -4.18
C ASN A 279 11.28 6.43 -4.24
N LEU A 280 11.40 5.66 -3.17
CA LEU A 280 12.42 4.63 -3.00
C LEU A 280 11.74 3.28 -2.75
N LEU A 281 11.77 2.41 -3.74
CA LEU A 281 11.26 1.06 -3.67
C LEU A 281 12.39 0.08 -3.44
N THR A 282 12.20 -0.86 -2.52
CA THR A 282 13.24 -1.83 -2.16
C THR A 282 12.71 -3.26 -2.17
N TYR A 283 13.51 -4.16 -2.75
CA TYR A 283 13.12 -5.55 -2.98
C TYR A 283 14.23 -6.50 -2.55
N ALA A 284 13.82 -7.65 -2.01
CA ALA A 284 14.69 -8.78 -1.76
C ALA A 284 14.04 -10.05 -2.30
N ASN A 285 14.68 -10.71 -3.29
CA ASN A 285 14.13 -11.85 -4.03
C ASN A 285 12.72 -11.57 -4.56
N ASN A 286 12.54 -10.42 -5.22
CA ASN A 286 11.28 -9.90 -5.77
C ASN A 286 10.19 -9.57 -4.74
N ILE A 287 10.45 -9.71 -3.45
CA ILE A 287 9.51 -9.35 -2.39
C ILE A 287 9.71 -7.89 -2.03
N HIS A 288 8.63 -7.10 -2.08
CA HIS A 288 8.66 -5.69 -1.70
C HIS A 288 8.85 -5.52 -0.19
N THR A 289 9.99 -4.94 0.20
CA THR A 289 10.33 -4.66 1.58
C THR A 289 9.91 -3.25 1.96
N TYR A 290 8.62 -3.02 2.14
CA TYR A 290 8.07 -1.68 2.34
C TYR A 290 8.51 -1.02 3.67
N GLU A 291 8.99 -1.79 4.64
CA GLU A 291 9.65 -1.28 5.84
C GLU A 291 11.18 -1.15 5.66
N GLY A 292 11.66 -1.36 4.42
CA GLY A 292 13.07 -1.25 4.07
C GLY A 292 13.92 -2.42 4.55
N GLY A 293 15.07 -2.11 5.14
CA GLY A 293 16.02 -3.07 5.67
C GLY A 293 17.47 -2.74 5.33
N THR A 294 18.35 -3.71 5.49
CA THR A 294 19.81 -3.51 5.40
C THR A 294 20.28 -3.08 4.01
N HIS A 295 19.60 -3.52 2.93
CA HIS A 295 19.89 -3.10 1.56
C HIS A 295 19.55 -1.61 1.33
N GLU A 296 18.42 -1.16 1.85
CA GLU A 296 18.02 0.25 1.82
C GLU A 296 18.97 1.13 2.62
N GLU A 297 19.34 0.68 3.84
CA GLU A 297 20.30 1.39 4.68
C GLU A 297 21.65 1.53 3.99
N GLY A 298 22.14 0.45 3.36
CA GLY A 298 23.38 0.46 2.58
C GLY A 298 23.33 1.46 1.45
N PHE A 299 22.25 1.48 0.67
CA PHE A 299 22.03 2.42 -0.42
C PHE A 299 21.97 3.87 0.07
N LYS A 300 21.12 4.18 1.06
CA LYS A 300 20.94 5.53 1.61
C LYS A 300 22.25 6.10 2.16
N ARG A 301 23.04 5.27 2.86
CA ARG A 301 24.34 5.65 3.41
C ARG A 301 25.35 5.96 2.31
N ALA A 302 25.45 5.07 1.31
CA ALA A 302 26.38 5.22 0.20
C ALA A 302 26.04 6.45 -0.64
N LEU A 303 24.77 6.64 -0.99
CA LEU A 303 24.29 7.78 -1.78
C LEU A 303 24.72 9.09 -1.14
N SER A 304 24.42 9.27 0.16
CA SER A 304 24.75 10.52 0.87
C SER A 304 26.26 10.74 0.97
N ARG A 305 27.03 9.69 1.19
CA ARG A 305 28.49 9.77 1.31
C ARG A 305 29.13 10.14 -0.02
N ILE A 306 28.72 9.49 -1.12
CA ILE A 306 29.31 9.71 -2.44
C ILE A 306 28.95 11.10 -2.98
N LEU A 307 27.69 11.55 -2.86
CA LEU A 307 27.30 12.88 -3.30
C LEU A 307 28.04 14.00 -2.55
N ASN A 308 28.26 13.84 -1.25
CA ASN A 308 29.06 14.79 -0.47
C ASN A 308 30.55 14.76 -0.88
N SER A 309 31.13 13.58 -1.06
CA SER A 309 32.52 13.44 -1.50
C SER A 309 32.73 14.07 -2.88
N TYR A 310 31.89 13.70 -3.85
CA TYR A 310 31.92 14.24 -5.21
C TYR A 310 31.70 15.77 -5.22
N GLY A 311 30.69 16.26 -4.48
CA GLY A 311 30.39 17.68 -4.39
C GLY A 311 31.55 18.53 -3.85
N LEU A 312 32.26 18.04 -2.83
CA LEU A 312 33.46 18.69 -2.28
C LEU A 312 34.64 18.65 -3.26
N GLN A 313 34.94 17.50 -3.86
CA GLN A 313 36.04 17.33 -4.80
C GLN A 313 35.83 18.15 -6.09
N SER A 314 34.60 18.18 -6.58
CA SER A 314 34.22 18.99 -7.76
C SER A 314 33.99 20.47 -7.43
N LYS A 315 34.22 20.90 -6.19
CA LYS A 315 34.04 22.29 -5.71
C LYS A 315 32.61 22.85 -5.89
N ILE A 316 31.61 21.99 -6.02
CA ILE A 316 30.19 22.37 -6.03
C ILE A 316 29.76 22.69 -4.59
N ILE A 317 30.16 21.87 -3.63
CA ILE A 317 30.08 22.13 -2.20
C ILE A 317 31.39 22.82 -1.77
N LYS A 318 31.28 23.98 -1.10
CA LYS A 318 32.45 24.81 -0.82
C LYS A 318 33.31 24.32 0.34
N ASP A 319 32.64 23.77 1.38
CA ASP A 319 33.30 23.36 2.62
C ASP A 319 32.40 22.31 3.36
N ASP A 320 32.90 21.79 4.46
CA ASP A 320 32.19 20.80 5.28
C ASP A 320 30.87 21.31 5.89
N LYS A 321 30.69 22.62 6.01
CA LYS A 321 29.44 23.22 6.50
C LYS A 321 28.33 23.16 5.45
N GLY A 322 28.69 23.02 4.18
CA GLY A 322 27.77 22.87 3.06
C GLY A 322 27.40 21.41 2.78
N LYS A 323 27.85 20.44 3.59
CA LYS A 323 27.48 19.02 3.41
C LYS A 323 25.97 18.79 3.50
N LEU A 324 25.51 17.93 2.63
CA LEU A 324 24.11 17.53 2.49
C LEU A 324 23.74 16.48 3.56
N SER A 325 22.57 16.60 4.15
CA SER A 325 22.00 15.53 4.98
C SER A 325 21.49 14.38 4.11
N GLY A 326 21.18 13.24 4.71
CA GLY A 326 20.58 12.13 3.98
C GLY A 326 19.26 12.49 3.31
N GLU A 327 18.44 13.33 3.92
CA GLU A 327 17.19 13.84 3.34
C GLU A 327 17.46 14.73 2.13
N ASP A 328 18.41 15.65 2.25
CA ASP A 328 18.77 16.56 1.16
C ASP A 328 19.23 15.79 -0.09
N THR A 329 19.91 14.66 0.09
CA THR A 329 20.41 13.84 -1.02
C THR A 329 19.34 12.99 -1.69
N ARG A 330 18.15 12.86 -1.09
CA ARG A 330 17.05 12.08 -1.62
C ARG A 330 15.87 12.91 -2.12
N GLU A 331 15.87 14.23 -1.96
CA GLU A 331 14.80 15.07 -2.50
C GLU A 331 14.73 14.95 -4.02
N GLY A 332 13.55 14.59 -4.54
CA GLY A 332 13.33 14.36 -5.97
C GLY A 332 13.95 13.08 -6.52
N LEU A 333 14.32 12.14 -5.66
CA LEU A 333 14.86 10.84 -6.06
C LEU A 333 13.76 9.83 -6.31
N THR A 334 13.76 9.20 -7.46
CA THR A 334 13.08 7.94 -7.75
C THR A 334 14.14 6.85 -7.88
N ALA A 335 14.03 5.79 -7.08
CA ALA A 335 15.00 4.69 -7.11
C ALA A 335 14.35 3.34 -6.80
N VAL A 336 14.84 2.30 -7.47
CA VAL A 336 14.52 0.90 -7.21
C VAL A 336 15.80 0.20 -6.80
N VAL A 337 15.79 -0.45 -5.64
CA VAL A 337 16.90 -1.24 -5.10
C VAL A 337 16.44 -2.68 -4.98
N SER A 338 16.95 -3.56 -5.81
CA SER A 338 16.64 -4.99 -5.81
C SER A 338 17.87 -5.78 -5.45
N ILE A 339 17.72 -6.75 -4.54
CA ILE A 339 18.75 -7.72 -4.27
C ILE A 339 18.25 -9.15 -4.47
N LYS A 340 19.15 -10.05 -4.89
CA LYS A 340 18.91 -11.48 -4.89
C LYS A 340 19.92 -12.14 -3.93
N HIS A 341 19.41 -12.89 -2.97
CA HIS A 341 20.16 -13.51 -1.88
C HIS A 341 19.74 -14.97 -1.72
N GLY A 342 20.70 -15.89 -1.56
CA GLY A 342 20.39 -17.31 -1.41
C GLY A 342 19.69 -17.68 -0.12
N ASP A 343 19.91 -16.90 0.96
CA ASP A 343 19.31 -17.09 2.29
C ASP A 343 18.89 -15.75 2.91
N PRO A 344 17.82 -15.09 2.37
CA PRO A 344 17.36 -13.82 2.90
C PRO A 344 16.66 -14.02 4.25
N GLN A 345 17.00 -13.18 5.21
CA GLN A 345 16.41 -13.17 6.56
C GLN A 345 15.50 -11.94 6.68
N PHE A 346 14.21 -12.17 6.90
CA PHE A 346 13.24 -11.11 7.07
C PHE A 346 12.81 -10.96 8.53
N GLU A 347 12.46 -9.73 8.92
CA GLU A 347 11.78 -9.49 10.18
C GLU A 347 10.30 -9.85 10.02
N GLY A 348 9.88 -11.00 10.56
CA GLY A 348 8.50 -11.49 10.55
C GLY A 348 8.07 -12.26 9.30
N GLN A 349 6.88 -12.88 9.39
CA GLN A 349 6.30 -13.74 8.35
C GLN A 349 5.88 -12.95 7.09
N THR A 350 5.50 -11.71 7.24
CA THR A 350 5.06 -10.83 6.15
C THR A 350 6.20 -10.30 5.27
N LYS A 351 7.45 -10.65 5.61
CA LYS A 351 8.68 -10.35 4.84
C LYS A 351 8.87 -8.85 4.50
N THR A 352 8.38 -7.97 5.37
CA THR A 352 8.32 -6.52 5.11
C THR A 352 9.66 -5.80 5.22
N LYS A 353 10.62 -6.41 5.93
CA LYS A 353 11.93 -5.81 6.21
C LYS A 353 13.06 -6.83 6.15
N LEU A 354 14.12 -6.51 5.42
CA LEU A 354 15.29 -7.37 5.30
C LEU A 354 16.25 -7.16 6.48
N GLY A 355 16.67 -8.27 7.12
CA GLY A 355 17.51 -8.26 8.32
C GLY A 355 19.00 -8.58 8.11
N ASN A 356 19.38 -9.21 7.00
CA ASN A 356 20.77 -9.65 6.71
C ASN A 356 21.82 -8.55 6.88
N SER A 357 22.66 -8.61 7.90
CA SER A 357 23.61 -7.55 8.24
C SER A 357 24.71 -7.32 7.19
N GLU A 358 25.18 -8.39 6.51
CA GLU A 358 26.18 -8.37 5.46
C GLU A 358 25.73 -7.59 4.22
N VAL A 359 24.43 -7.62 3.91
CA VAL A 359 23.84 -6.94 2.74
C VAL A 359 24.09 -5.44 2.79
N ARG A 360 24.02 -4.82 3.98
CA ARG A 360 24.30 -3.38 4.14
C ARG A 360 25.65 -2.98 3.59
N GLN A 361 26.68 -3.76 3.92
CA GLN A 361 28.05 -3.46 3.51
C GLN A 361 28.28 -3.77 2.02
N ILE A 362 27.66 -4.83 1.52
CA ILE A 362 27.76 -5.24 0.11
C ILE A 362 27.13 -4.17 -0.78
N VAL A 363 25.89 -3.77 -0.48
CA VAL A 363 25.18 -2.71 -1.22
C VAL A 363 25.95 -1.39 -1.15
N ASP A 364 26.38 -0.95 0.05
CA ASP A 364 27.20 0.27 0.21
C ASP A 364 28.43 0.23 -0.69
N LYS A 365 29.18 -0.86 -0.67
CA LYS A 365 30.45 -1.00 -1.42
C LYS A 365 30.22 -1.03 -2.94
N LEU A 366 29.29 -1.85 -3.40
CA LEU A 366 29.03 -2.02 -4.83
C LEU A 366 28.43 -0.76 -5.46
N PHE A 367 27.43 -0.19 -4.80
CA PHE A 367 26.82 1.05 -5.25
C PHE A 367 27.84 2.21 -5.27
N SER A 368 28.62 2.37 -4.20
CA SER A 368 29.60 3.46 -4.10
C SER A 368 30.60 3.45 -5.26
N ALA A 369 31.17 2.30 -5.57
CA ALA A 369 32.19 2.20 -6.59
C ALA A 369 31.66 2.57 -7.99
N GLN A 370 30.46 2.09 -8.32
CA GLN A 370 29.85 2.35 -9.63
C GLN A 370 29.25 3.73 -9.74
N PHE A 371 28.59 4.22 -8.68
CA PHE A 371 27.97 5.53 -8.68
C PHE A 371 29.00 6.66 -8.68
N GLU A 372 30.09 6.51 -7.91
CA GLU A 372 31.20 7.47 -7.93
C GLU A 372 31.83 7.55 -9.33
N ARG A 373 32.09 6.40 -9.97
CA ARG A 373 32.58 6.32 -11.34
C ARG A 373 31.63 7.03 -12.31
N PHE A 374 30.34 6.75 -12.24
CA PHE A 374 29.31 7.38 -13.08
C PHE A 374 29.34 8.90 -12.96
N LEU A 375 29.42 9.45 -11.73
CA LEU A 375 29.43 10.91 -11.52
C LEU A 375 30.66 11.58 -12.16
N TYR A 376 31.82 10.91 -12.19
CA TYR A 376 33.00 11.44 -12.86
C TYR A 376 32.95 11.30 -14.39
N GLU A 377 32.32 10.23 -14.88
CA GLU A 377 32.10 10.03 -16.33
C GLU A 377 31.02 10.99 -16.86
N HIS A 378 30.06 11.41 -16.03
CA HIS A 378 28.94 12.27 -16.38
C HIS A 378 28.87 13.52 -15.48
N PRO A 379 29.87 14.43 -15.56
CA PRO A 379 30.00 15.54 -14.58
C PRO A 379 28.85 16.54 -14.62
N GLN A 380 28.15 16.65 -15.76
CA GLN A 380 26.97 17.51 -15.86
C GLN A 380 25.80 16.95 -15.03
N VAL A 381 25.52 15.65 -15.14
CA VAL A 381 24.51 14.96 -14.35
C VAL A 381 24.87 15.04 -12.85
N GLY A 382 26.13 14.73 -12.52
CA GLY A 382 26.62 14.83 -11.13
C GLY A 382 26.43 16.22 -10.53
N ARG A 383 26.67 17.28 -11.33
CA ARG A 383 26.43 18.66 -10.90
C ARG A 383 24.93 18.93 -10.63
N VAL A 384 24.06 18.55 -11.55
CA VAL A 384 22.60 18.74 -11.40
C VAL A 384 22.08 18.06 -10.15
N ILE A 385 22.50 16.81 -9.89
CA ILE A 385 22.11 16.07 -8.70
C ILE A 385 22.58 16.76 -7.41
N VAL A 386 23.84 17.18 -7.35
CA VAL A 386 24.36 17.89 -6.15
C VAL A 386 23.69 19.25 -5.96
N ASP A 387 23.46 20.01 -7.04
CA ASP A 387 22.75 21.31 -6.97
C ASP A 387 21.32 21.12 -6.47
N LYS A 388 20.60 20.04 -6.87
CA LYS A 388 19.29 19.69 -6.31
C LYS A 388 19.36 19.47 -4.79
N GLY A 389 20.34 18.70 -4.31
CA GLY A 389 20.57 18.49 -2.88
C GLY A 389 20.90 19.79 -2.13
N ILE A 390 21.68 20.71 -2.73
CA ILE A 390 21.98 22.02 -2.13
C ILE A 390 20.70 22.87 -2.00
N MET A 391 19.82 22.83 -3.01
CA MET A 391 18.53 23.51 -2.94
C MET A 391 17.65 22.92 -1.83
N ALA A 392 17.60 21.60 -1.70
CA ALA A 392 16.90 20.92 -0.61
C ALA A 392 17.44 21.32 0.76
N SER A 393 18.77 21.33 0.94
CA SER A 393 19.44 21.74 2.18
C SER A 393 19.09 23.17 2.57
N ARG A 394 19.11 24.10 1.60
CA ARG A 394 18.71 25.50 1.86
C ARG A 394 17.26 25.61 2.31
N ALA A 395 16.35 24.87 1.68
CA ALA A 395 14.94 24.83 2.06
C ALA A 395 14.75 24.28 3.47
N ARG A 396 15.41 23.17 3.80
CA ARG A 396 15.37 22.55 5.13
C ARG A 396 15.89 23.50 6.21
N VAL A 397 17.01 24.17 5.98
CA VAL A 397 17.56 25.16 6.92
C VAL A 397 16.62 26.35 7.12
N ALA A 398 16.01 26.86 6.04
CA ALA A 398 15.01 27.92 6.10
C ALA A 398 13.76 27.46 6.88
N ALA A 399 13.28 26.25 6.63
CA ALA A 399 12.16 25.63 7.35
C ALA A 399 12.46 25.49 8.85
N LYS A 400 13.65 24.99 9.21
CA LYS A 400 14.09 24.90 10.61
C LYS A 400 14.11 26.25 11.31
N LYS A 401 14.66 27.28 10.66
CA LYS A 401 14.67 28.66 11.19
C LYS A 401 13.26 29.21 11.39
N ALA A 402 12.34 28.94 10.46
CA ALA A 402 10.96 29.37 10.58
C ALA A 402 10.27 28.69 11.78
N ARG A 403 10.49 27.37 11.99
CA ARG A 403 10.00 26.63 13.17
C ARG A 403 10.54 27.18 14.47
N GLU A 404 11.83 27.45 14.57
CA GLU A 404 12.45 28.03 15.77
C GLU A 404 11.88 29.40 16.15
N VAL A 405 11.65 30.26 15.17
CA VAL A 405 10.99 31.57 15.39
C VAL A 405 9.57 31.40 15.89
N THR A 406 8.81 30.44 15.34
CA THR A 406 7.44 30.13 15.77
C THR A 406 7.45 29.56 17.19
N ARG A 407 8.34 28.61 17.50
CA ARG A 407 8.48 28.00 18.84
C ARG A 407 8.90 29.01 19.92
N ARG A 408 9.75 30.01 19.59
CA ARG A 408 10.10 31.08 20.52
C ARG A 408 8.93 32.02 20.78
N LYS A 409 8.08 32.30 19.79
CA LYS A 409 6.85 33.07 19.96
C LYS A 409 5.81 32.32 20.83
N SER A 410 5.62 31.00 20.60
CA SER A 410 4.68 30.21 21.39
C SER A 410 5.18 29.88 22.81
N ALA A 411 6.49 29.87 23.06
CA ALA A 411 7.03 29.73 24.42
C ALA A 411 6.79 30.95 25.33
N LEU A 412 6.45 32.09 24.74
CA LEU A 412 6.07 33.33 25.45
C LEU A 412 4.55 33.46 25.63
N GLU A 413 3.75 32.63 24.90
CA GLU A 413 2.29 32.57 25.03
C GLU A 413 1.91 31.24 25.69
N VAL A 414 1.15 31.32 26.78
CA VAL A 414 0.79 30.21 27.68
C VAL A 414 -0.14 29.14 27.04
N SER A 415 -0.51 29.29 25.75
CA SER A 415 -1.31 28.32 24.99
C SER A 415 -0.69 28.07 23.63
N SER A 416 -0.16 26.88 23.43
CA SER A 416 0.51 26.46 22.17
C SER A 416 -0.45 26.02 21.07
N LEU A 417 -1.75 25.93 21.32
CA LEU A 417 -2.76 25.46 20.37
C LEU A 417 -3.22 26.59 19.43
N PRO A 418 -3.61 26.26 18.17
CA PRO A 418 -4.13 27.28 17.24
C PRO A 418 -5.37 27.98 17.84
N GLY A 419 -5.40 29.31 17.78
CA GLY A 419 -6.51 30.09 18.37
C GLY A 419 -7.88 29.80 17.75
N LYS A 420 -7.93 29.16 16.56
CA LYS A 420 -9.16 28.72 15.89
C LYS A 420 -9.58 27.28 16.25
N LEU A 421 -8.73 26.50 16.91
CA LEU A 421 -9.08 25.14 17.35
C LEU A 421 -10.04 25.22 18.54
N ALA A 422 -11.21 24.63 18.37
CA ALA A 422 -12.10 24.31 19.47
C ALA A 422 -11.77 22.90 19.97
N ASP A 423 -10.87 22.78 20.94
CA ASP A 423 -10.37 21.49 21.45
C ASP A 423 -11.44 20.76 22.28
N CYS A 424 -11.27 19.44 22.44
CA CYS A 424 -12.09 18.63 23.34
C CYS A 424 -11.48 18.59 24.75
N SER A 425 -12.29 18.16 25.73
CA SER A 425 -11.87 18.07 27.13
C SER A 425 -11.05 16.82 27.43
N SER A 426 -11.34 15.70 26.74
CA SER A 426 -10.60 14.45 26.89
C SER A 426 -9.14 14.62 26.50
N LYS A 427 -8.27 13.93 27.20
CA LYS A 427 -6.82 13.80 26.89
C LYS A 427 -6.46 12.41 26.43
N ASN A 428 -7.44 11.51 26.37
CA ASN A 428 -7.25 10.17 25.82
C ASN A 428 -7.39 10.21 24.30
N PRO A 429 -6.32 9.94 23.51
CA PRO A 429 -6.38 9.99 22.06
C PRO A 429 -7.36 8.98 21.45
N ASP A 430 -7.57 7.83 22.10
CA ASP A 430 -8.47 6.76 21.62
C ASP A 430 -9.95 7.20 21.60
N GLU A 431 -10.33 8.09 22.52
CA GLU A 431 -11.66 8.63 22.63
C GLU A 431 -11.84 9.95 21.90
N SER A 432 -10.71 10.61 21.60
CA SER A 432 -10.70 11.95 21.04
C SER A 432 -10.70 11.93 19.51
N GLU A 433 -11.53 12.77 18.92
CA GLU A 433 -11.61 12.96 17.49
C GLU A 433 -11.59 14.43 17.11
N ILE A 434 -11.04 14.74 15.93
CA ILE A 434 -10.97 16.10 15.39
C ILE A 434 -11.62 16.17 14.02
N PHE A 435 -12.55 17.12 13.86
CA PHE A 435 -13.15 17.45 12.57
C PHE A 435 -12.41 18.62 11.93
N ILE A 436 -11.92 18.41 10.72
CA ILE A 436 -11.35 19.45 9.86
C ILE A 436 -12.51 19.94 8.99
N VAL A 437 -12.96 21.17 9.24
CA VAL A 437 -14.19 21.69 8.65
C VAL A 437 -13.88 22.81 7.67
N GLU A 438 -14.54 22.82 6.53
CA GLU A 438 -14.43 23.89 5.54
C GLU A 438 -15.17 25.15 6.00
N GLY A 439 -14.41 26.24 6.09
CA GLY A 439 -14.93 27.57 6.37
C GLY A 439 -15.31 27.84 7.84
N ASP A 440 -15.31 29.12 8.18
CA ASP A 440 -15.66 29.57 9.54
C ASP A 440 -17.18 29.43 9.82
N SER A 441 -18.03 29.47 8.78
CA SER A 441 -19.49 29.35 8.93
C SER A 441 -19.89 27.94 9.35
N ALA A 442 -19.49 26.92 8.59
CA ALA A 442 -19.71 25.52 8.96
C ALA A 442 -19.01 25.17 10.27
N GLY A 443 -17.80 25.74 10.51
CA GLY A 443 -17.09 25.62 11.77
C GLY A 443 -17.87 26.12 12.99
N GLY A 444 -18.69 27.16 12.83
CA GLY A 444 -19.60 27.67 13.87
C GLY A 444 -20.68 26.67 14.26
N SER A 445 -21.47 26.23 13.28
CA SER A 445 -22.55 25.24 13.51
C SER A 445 -22.02 23.91 14.03
N THR A 446 -20.88 23.44 13.49
CA THR A 446 -20.21 22.22 13.96
C THR A 446 -19.74 22.32 15.39
N LYS A 447 -19.19 23.49 15.78
CA LYS A 447 -18.75 23.76 17.16
C LYS A 447 -19.90 23.78 18.14
N GLU A 448 -21.06 24.28 17.73
CA GLU A 448 -22.28 24.29 18.58
C GLU A 448 -22.88 22.88 18.72
N GLY A 449 -22.85 22.07 17.65
CA GLY A 449 -23.45 20.74 17.64
C GLY A 449 -22.59 19.61 18.22
N ARG A 450 -21.28 19.83 18.43
CA ARG A 450 -20.34 18.79 18.85
C ARG A 450 -20.55 18.30 20.30
N ASP A 451 -20.08 17.09 20.57
CA ASP A 451 -19.76 16.69 21.95
C ASP A 451 -18.40 17.27 22.36
N SER A 452 -18.42 18.29 23.21
CA SER A 452 -17.20 18.97 23.67
C SER A 452 -16.29 18.09 24.54
N ALA A 453 -16.76 16.94 25.01
CA ALA A 453 -15.96 16.01 25.79
C ALA A 453 -14.89 15.32 24.91
N THR A 454 -15.28 14.87 23.73
CA THR A 454 -14.44 14.00 22.86
C THR A 454 -14.17 14.59 21.48
N GLN A 455 -14.96 15.58 21.03
CA GLN A 455 -14.86 16.13 19.68
C GLN A 455 -14.21 17.50 19.63
N ALA A 456 -13.15 17.64 18.86
CA ALA A 456 -12.47 18.90 18.55
C ALA A 456 -12.84 19.38 17.14
N ILE A 457 -12.88 20.70 16.91
CA ILE A 457 -13.18 21.32 15.62
C ILE A 457 -12.05 22.24 15.20
N LEU A 458 -11.54 22.04 14.00
CA LEU A 458 -10.55 22.89 13.35
C LEU A 458 -11.10 23.43 12.04
N PRO A 459 -11.60 24.66 11.98
CA PRO A 459 -12.04 25.26 10.73
C PRO A 459 -10.83 25.66 9.85
N LEU A 460 -10.92 25.38 8.56
CA LEU A 460 -9.95 25.81 7.54
C LEU A 460 -10.51 27.01 6.76
N ARG A 461 -9.68 28.00 6.50
CA ARG A 461 -10.05 29.19 5.71
C ARG A 461 -9.71 28.97 4.24
N GLY A 462 -10.63 28.33 3.52
CA GLY A 462 -10.50 28.06 2.09
C GLY A 462 -9.49 26.98 1.75
N LYS A 463 -9.04 26.95 0.49
CA LYS A 463 -8.14 25.92 -0.04
C LYS A 463 -6.77 26.02 0.62
N ILE A 464 -6.27 24.92 1.14
CA ILE A 464 -4.91 24.83 1.65
C ILE A 464 -3.89 24.83 0.49
N LEU A 465 -2.62 25.07 0.85
CA LEU A 465 -1.53 24.99 -0.12
C LEU A 465 -1.42 23.58 -0.70
N ASN A 466 -1.31 23.48 -2.04
CA ASN A 466 -0.98 22.22 -2.68
C ASN A 466 0.48 21.84 -2.35
N VAL A 467 0.63 20.81 -1.51
CA VAL A 467 1.94 20.38 -1.01
C VAL A 467 2.74 19.61 -2.05
N GLU A 468 2.08 19.04 -3.08
CA GLU A 468 2.76 18.37 -4.19
C GLU A 468 3.67 19.33 -4.96
N LYS A 469 3.21 20.56 -5.17
CA LYS A 469 3.91 21.64 -5.89
C LYS A 469 4.75 22.56 -5.01
N SER A 470 4.88 22.24 -3.73
CA SER A 470 5.42 23.21 -2.77
C SER A 470 6.56 22.65 -1.96
N ARG A 471 7.61 23.44 -1.84
CA ARG A 471 8.75 23.11 -0.98
C ARG A 471 8.36 23.18 0.50
N LEU A 472 9.05 22.38 1.31
CA LEU A 472 8.78 22.24 2.75
C LEU A 472 8.78 23.58 3.51
N ASP A 473 9.66 24.53 3.14
CA ASP A 473 9.70 25.84 3.76
C ASP A 473 8.42 26.67 3.53
N ARG A 474 7.81 26.59 2.34
CA ARG A 474 6.52 27.21 2.04
C ARG A 474 5.37 26.51 2.77
N ILE A 475 5.41 25.18 2.81
CA ILE A 475 4.41 24.34 3.51
C ILE A 475 4.35 24.74 4.98
N LEU A 476 5.49 24.83 5.66
CA LEU A 476 5.59 25.21 7.07
C LEU A 476 5.29 26.69 7.35
N ASN A 477 5.32 27.56 6.34
CA ASN A 477 4.89 28.95 6.46
C ASN A 477 3.38 29.13 6.23
N ASN A 478 2.69 28.13 5.69
CA ASN A 478 1.24 28.17 5.52
C ASN A 478 0.52 28.05 6.87
N ASN A 479 -0.37 28.98 7.18
CA ASN A 479 -1.03 29.06 8.48
C ASN A 479 -1.98 27.88 8.73
N GLU A 480 -2.69 27.41 7.69
CA GLU A 480 -3.63 26.28 7.80
C GLU A 480 -2.89 24.99 8.09
N ILE A 481 -1.82 24.73 7.35
CA ILE A 481 -0.98 23.53 7.55
C ILE A 481 -0.32 23.57 8.94
N ARG A 482 0.20 24.71 9.37
CA ARG A 482 0.77 24.87 10.72
C ARG A 482 -0.26 24.60 11.81
N SER A 483 -1.50 25.06 11.60
CA SER A 483 -2.58 24.82 12.54
C SER A 483 -2.89 23.32 12.67
N MET A 484 -2.91 22.59 11.56
CA MET A 484 -3.10 21.14 11.56
C MET A 484 -1.96 20.41 12.26
N ILE A 485 -0.69 20.72 11.91
CA ILE A 485 0.49 20.09 12.54
C ILE A 485 0.46 20.28 14.06
N THR A 486 0.12 21.51 14.50
CA THR A 486 0.05 21.84 15.93
C THR A 486 -1.14 21.14 16.62
N ALA A 487 -2.30 21.06 15.95
CA ALA A 487 -3.49 20.40 16.50
C ALA A 487 -3.27 18.90 16.66
N PHE A 488 -2.67 18.22 15.67
CA PHE A 488 -2.43 16.78 15.73
C PHE A 488 -1.34 16.39 16.73
N GLY A 489 -0.31 17.21 16.90
CA GLY A 489 0.76 17.01 17.86
C GLY A 489 1.88 16.06 17.41
N THR A 490 1.73 15.38 16.28
CA THR A 490 2.65 14.35 15.78
C THR A 490 3.97 14.88 15.22
N GLY A 491 4.06 16.18 14.91
CA GLY A 491 5.14 16.69 14.08
C GLY A 491 4.91 16.41 12.59
N ILE A 492 5.96 16.53 11.76
CA ILE A 492 5.89 16.38 10.30
C ILE A 492 7.25 15.89 9.74
N GLY A 493 7.21 15.03 8.71
CA GLY A 493 8.42 14.51 8.06
C GLY A 493 9.31 13.72 9.02
N GLY A 494 10.62 13.98 9.04
CA GLY A 494 11.58 13.29 9.90
C GLY A 494 11.38 13.47 11.41
N GLU A 495 10.53 14.40 11.84
CA GLU A 495 10.17 14.62 13.26
C GLU A 495 8.79 14.03 13.61
N PHE A 496 8.20 13.27 12.69
CA PHE A 496 6.87 12.67 12.90
C PHE A 496 6.95 11.54 13.93
N GLU A 497 6.10 11.61 14.96
CA GLU A 497 5.96 10.58 15.99
C GLU A 497 4.47 10.24 16.16
N LEU A 498 4.06 9.06 15.70
CA LEU A 498 2.66 8.60 15.80
C LEU A 498 2.15 8.55 17.24
N SER A 499 3.01 8.13 18.18
CA SER A 499 2.67 8.05 19.61
C SER A 499 2.29 9.39 20.27
N LYS A 500 2.58 10.51 19.59
CA LYS A 500 2.18 11.85 20.04
C LYS A 500 0.86 12.33 19.42
N ALA A 501 0.18 11.49 18.64
CA ALA A 501 -1.12 11.83 18.07
C ALA A 501 -2.12 12.16 19.19
N ARG A 502 -2.75 13.31 19.10
CA ARG A 502 -3.74 13.79 20.08
C ARG A 502 -5.14 13.25 19.81
N TYR A 503 -5.39 12.78 18.61
CA TYR A 503 -6.67 12.26 18.15
C TYR A 503 -6.41 11.00 17.30
N HIS A 504 -7.11 9.90 17.63
CA HIS A 504 -7.07 8.68 16.83
C HIS A 504 -8.17 8.62 15.76
N LYS A 505 -8.96 9.71 15.64
CA LYS A 505 -9.85 9.93 14.50
C LYS A 505 -9.70 11.36 14.02
N ILE A 506 -9.22 11.51 12.79
CA ILE A 506 -9.07 12.77 12.09
C ILE A 506 -10.04 12.76 10.93
N ILE A 507 -11.10 13.55 11.03
CA ILE A 507 -12.26 13.47 10.16
C ILE A 507 -12.29 14.68 9.24
N ILE A 508 -12.14 14.47 7.94
CA ILE A 508 -12.27 15.49 6.91
C ILE A 508 -13.75 15.71 6.64
N MET A 509 -14.23 16.93 6.83
CA MET A 509 -15.62 17.31 6.64
C MET A 509 -15.69 18.57 5.77
N THR A 510 -15.92 18.36 4.47
CA THR A 510 -15.99 19.39 3.43
C THR A 510 -17.38 19.45 2.82
N ASP A 511 -17.71 20.56 2.18
CA ASP A 511 -18.95 20.73 1.43
C ASP A 511 -19.07 19.70 0.30
N ALA A 512 -20.30 19.39 -0.09
CA ALA A 512 -20.60 18.43 -1.16
C ALA A 512 -20.53 19.05 -2.57
N ASP A 513 -19.68 20.06 -2.76
CA ASP A 513 -19.46 20.75 -4.02
C ASP A 513 -18.05 20.53 -4.59
N VAL A 514 -17.76 21.12 -5.74
CA VAL A 514 -16.46 20.99 -6.41
C VAL A 514 -15.30 21.59 -5.60
N ASP A 515 -15.56 22.64 -4.81
CA ASP A 515 -14.54 23.27 -3.98
C ASP A 515 -14.22 22.40 -2.76
N GLY A 516 -15.25 21.82 -2.11
CA GLY A 516 -15.07 20.87 -1.02
C GLY A 516 -14.37 19.59 -1.47
N ALA A 517 -14.69 19.06 -2.66
CA ALA A 517 -13.96 17.93 -3.25
C ALA A 517 -12.49 18.27 -3.48
N HIS A 518 -12.17 19.47 -3.95
CA HIS A 518 -10.80 19.93 -4.13
C HIS A 518 -10.06 20.10 -2.78
N ILE A 519 -10.71 20.67 -1.75
CA ILE A 519 -10.12 20.80 -0.41
C ILE A 519 -9.83 19.41 0.18
N ARG A 520 -10.74 18.46 0.03
CA ARG A 520 -10.54 17.06 0.43
C ARG A 520 -9.29 16.45 -0.25
N THR A 521 -9.16 16.62 -1.57
CA THR A 521 -8.00 16.14 -2.32
C THR A 521 -6.69 16.78 -1.84
N LEU A 522 -6.68 18.09 -1.57
CA LEU A 522 -5.51 18.78 -1.03
C LEU A 522 -5.12 18.26 0.37
N LEU A 523 -6.11 17.98 1.22
CA LEU A 523 -5.89 17.38 2.55
C LEU A 523 -5.35 15.96 2.44
N LEU A 524 -5.91 15.13 1.59
CA LEU A 524 -5.43 13.77 1.35
C LEU A 524 -3.98 13.79 0.82
N THR A 525 -3.65 14.69 -0.11
CA THR A 525 -2.27 14.91 -0.59
C THR A 525 -1.33 15.25 0.58
N PHE A 526 -1.76 16.15 1.48
CA PHE A 526 -0.97 16.52 2.65
C PHE A 526 -0.76 15.34 3.62
N PHE A 527 -1.80 14.58 3.93
CA PHE A 527 -1.68 13.39 4.78
C PHE A 527 -0.77 12.34 4.15
N TYR A 528 -0.97 12.05 2.87
CA TYR A 528 -0.16 11.07 2.15
C TYR A 528 1.33 11.45 2.11
N ARG A 529 1.66 12.69 1.74
CA ARG A 529 3.06 13.14 1.58
C ARG A 529 3.80 13.35 2.88
N TYR A 530 3.12 13.80 3.93
CA TYR A 530 3.78 14.30 5.15
C TYR A 530 3.36 13.62 6.45
N MET A 531 2.24 12.92 6.46
CA MET A 531 1.68 12.27 7.65
C MET A 531 1.14 10.87 7.33
N ARG A 532 1.75 10.17 6.39
CA ARG A 532 1.35 8.85 5.92
C ARG A 532 1.10 7.83 7.06
N PRO A 533 1.90 7.78 8.15
CA PRO A 533 1.62 6.86 9.24
C PRO A 533 0.26 7.08 9.93
N LEU A 534 -0.39 8.25 9.78
CA LEU A 534 -1.77 8.44 10.28
C LEU A 534 -2.79 7.68 9.42
N ILE A 535 -2.56 7.56 8.10
CA ILE A 535 -3.40 6.76 7.21
C ILE A 535 -3.17 5.28 7.52
N GLU A 536 -1.92 4.84 7.58
CA GLU A 536 -1.53 3.45 7.87
C GLU A 536 -2.04 2.96 9.24
N ALA A 537 -2.12 3.85 10.23
CA ALA A 537 -2.73 3.57 11.53
C ALA A 537 -4.27 3.59 11.51
N GLY A 538 -4.90 3.92 10.39
CA GLY A 538 -6.35 3.99 10.25
C GLY A 538 -7.00 5.19 10.96
N TYR A 539 -6.26 6.28 11.17
CA TYR A 539 -6.76 7.45 11.92
C TYR A 539 -7.44 8.50 11.03
N VAL A 540 -7.38 8.38 9.71
CA VAL A 540 -7.93 9.38 8.78
C VAL A 540 -9.27 8.91 8.23
N TYR A 541 -10.29 9.78 8.30
CA TYR A 541 -11.64 9.49 7.86
C TYR A 541 -12.21 10.65 7.04
N ILE A 542 -13.19 10.36 6.20
CA ILE A 542 -14.00 11.32 5.45
C ILE A 542 -15.43 11.22 5.96
N ALA A 543 -15.96 12.32 6.47
CA ALA A 543 -17.37 12.40 6.86
C ALA A 543 -18.29 12.33 5.64
N GLN A 544 -19.42 11.68 5.80
CA GLN A 544 -20.45 11.55 4.75
C GLN A 544 -21.73 12.24 5.23
N PRO A 545 -21.86 13.57 5.08
CA PRO A 545 -23.08 14.27 5.38
C PRO A 545 -24.19 13.89 4.37
N PRO A 546 -25.48 13.98 4.74
CA PRO A 546 -26.56 13.72 3.81
C PRO A 546 -26.63 14.79 2.70
N LEU A 547 -26.97 14.37 1.49
CA LEU A 547 -27.22 15.28 0.36
C LEU A 547 -28.65 15.82 0.35
N TYR A 548 -29.62 15.06 0.86
CA TYR A 548 -31.03 15.41 0.81
C TYR A 548 -31.71 15.29 2.16
N LYS A 549 -32.68 16.18 2.37
CA LYS A 549 -33.63 16.09 3.48
C LYS A 549 -35.05 16.07 2.91
N LEU A 550 -35.80 15.06 3.29
CA LEU A 550 -37.23 14.94 2.97
C LEU A 550 -38.03 15.26 4.23
N THR A 551 -39.05 16.09 4.11
CA THR A 551 -39.93 16.45 5.24
C THR A 551 -41.38 16.35 4.84
N GLN A 552 -42.21 15.79 5.76
CA GLN A 552 -43.64 15.78 5.66
C GLN A 552 -44.24 15.95 7.06
N GLY A 553 -44.74 17.15 7.38
CA GLY A 553 -45.23 17.47 8.72
C GLY A 553 -44.10 17.39 9.76
N LYS A 554 -44.16 16.39 10.66
CA LYS A 554 -43.12 16.14 11.69
C LYS A 554 -42.11 15.08 11.27
N GLU A 555 -42.39 14.34 10.21
CA GLU A 555 -41.50 13.29 9.72
C GLU A 555 -40.38 13.90 8.90
N LYS A 556 -39.17 13.43 9.14
CA LYS A 556 -37.97 13.84 8.42
C LYS A 556 -37.10 12.62 8.11
N TYR A 557 -36.58 12.58 6.90
CA TYR A 557 -35.61 11.58 6.45
C TYR A 557 -34.41 12.29 5.86
N TYR A 558 -33.23 11.73 6.11
CA TYR A 558 -31.97 12.18 5.52
C TYR A 558 -31.47 11.11 4.57
N VAL A 559 -30.99 11.51 3.40
CA VAL A 559 -30.60 10.61 2.31
C VAL A 559 -29.25 11.04 1.77
N PHE A 560 -28.37 10.08 1.52
CA PHE A 560 -26.96 10.32 1.26
C PHE A 560 -26.59 10.33 -0.21
N ASN A 561 -27.43 9.76 -1.09
CA ASN A 561 -27.20 9.74 -2.54
C ASN A 561 -28.52 9.70 -3.33
N ASP A 562 -28.44 9.91 -4.66
CA ASP A 562 -29.61 9.95 -5.52
C ASP A 562 -30.37 8.62 -5.58
N ARG A 563 -29.64 7.49 -5.55
CA ARG A 563 -30.23 6.15 -5.58
C ARG A 563 -31.08 5.88 -4.32
N GLU A 564 -30.58 6.27 -3.17
CA GLU A 564 -31.36 6.17 -1.91
C GLU A 564 -32.60 7.10 -1.95
N LEU A 565 -32.43 8.31 -2.56
CA LEU A 565 -33.56 9.23 -2.71
C LEU A 565 -34.66 8.62 -3.56
N ASP A 566 -34.34 7.98 -4.66
CA ASP A 566 -35.32 7.37 -5.56
C ASP A 566 -35.96 6.13 -4.93
N ASN A 567 -35.20 5.31 -4.21
CA ASN A 567 -35.73 4.18 -3.45
C ASN A 567 -36.71 4.67 -2.38
N LEU A 568 -36.31 5.68 -1.59
CA LEU A 568 -37.18 6.22 -0.54
C LEU A 568 -38.45 6.87 -1.10
N LYS A 569 -38.38 7.57 -2.25
CA LYS A 569 -39.56 8.09 -2.95
C LYS A 569 -40.53 6.99 -3.38
N ALA A 570 -40.02 5.83 -3.77
CA ALA A 570 -40.85 4.69 -4.16
C ALA A 570 -41.56 4.04 -2.94
N GLU A 571 -40.93 4.07 -1.77
CA GLU A 571 -41.48 3.49 -0.53
C GLU A 571 -42.46 4.41 0.17
N LEU A 572 -42.23 5.72 0.12
CA LEU A 572 -43.04 6.70 0.84
C LEU A 572 -44.38 6.97 0.15
N ASN A 573 -45.44 7.10 0.97
CA ASN A 573 -46.74 7.51 0.47
C ASN A 573 -46.65 8.91 -0.16
N PRO A 574 -47.06 9.10 -1.42
CA PRO A 574 -46.95 10.39 -2.11
C PRO A 574 -47.93 11.46 -1.59
N THR A 575 -48.89 11.11 -0.74
CA THR A 575 -49.93 12.02 -0.23
C THR A 575 -49.93 12.02 1.32
N PRO A 576 -49.72 13.18 1.98
CA PRO A 576 -49.44 14.51 1.41
C PRO A 576 -48.03 14.61 0.79
N LYS A 577 -47.80 15.63 -0.09
CA LYS A 577 -46.57 15.82 -0.81
C LYS A 577 -45.38 16.06 0.10
N TRP A 578 -44.29 15.36 -0.15
CA TRP A 578 -43.01 15.56 0.54
C TRP A 578 -42.30 16.83 0.06
N SER A 579 -41.72 17.59 0.97
CA SER A 579 -40.79 18.65 0.64
C SER A 579 -39.35 18.06 0.62
N ILE A 580 -38.68 18.20 -0.50
CA ILE A 580 -37.31 17.72 -0.70
C ILE A 580 -36.41 18.95 -0.73
N SER A 581 -35.44 19.00 0.19
CA SER A 581 -34.39 20.02 0.23
C SER A 581 -33.04 19.34 -0.05
N ARG A 582 -32.26 19.91 -0.97
CA ARG A 582 -30.88 19.48 -1.24
C ARG A 582 -29.94 20.39 -0.47
N TYR A 583 -28.99 19.81 0.26
CA TYR A 583 -27.91 20.54 0.88
C TYR A 583 -26.76 20.73 -0.12
N LYS A 584 -26.35 21.99 -0.31
CA LYS A 584 -25.20 22.34 -1.15
C LYS A 584 -23.91 22.45 -0.35
N GLY A 585 -24.02 22.70 0.95
CA GLY A 585 -22.88 22.77 1.83
C GLY A 585 -23.27 22.61 3.31
N LEU A 586 -22.27 22.35 4.15
CA LEU A 586 -22.42 22.13 5.59
C LEU A 586 -22.94 23.39 6.31
N GLY A 587 -22.70 24.57 5.75
CA GLY A 587 -23.19 25.85 6.27
C GLY A 587 -24.73 26.01 6.19
N GLU A 588 -25.42 25.18 5.39
CA GLU A 588 -26.89 25.14 5.31
C GLU A 588 -27.52 24.27 6.39
N MET A 589 -26.72 23.50 7.12
CA MET A 589 -27.15 22.64 8.22
C MET A 589 -26.98 23.38 9.56
N ASN A 590 -28.03 23.30 10.40
CA ASN A 590 -27.90 23.79 11.76
C ASN A 590 -27.17 22.78 12.67
N ALA A 591 -26.82 23.17 13.88
CA ALA A 591 -26.06 22.38 14.83
C ALA A 591 -26.71 21.00 15.12
N ASP A 592 -28.04 20.97 15.33
CA ASP A 592 -28.76 19.74 15.60
C ASP A 592 -28.74 18.77 14.43
N GLN A 593 -28.86 19.30 13.19
CA GLN A 593 -28.82 18.48 11.98
C GLN A 593 -27.44 17.88 11.76
N LEU A 594 -26.36 18.67 11.95
CA LEU A 594 -24.99 18.17 11.87
C LEU A 594 -24.71 17.09 12.93
N TRP A 595 -25.22 17.28 14.13
CA TRP A 595 -25.12 16.26 15.17
C TRP A 595 -25.84 14.98 14.79
N GLU A 596 -27.13 15.07 14.46
CA GLU A 596 -27.97 13.91 14.16
C GLU A 596 -27.44 13.05 13.00
N THR A 597 -26.84 13.66 11.99
CA THR A 597 -26.51 12.99 10.71
C THR A 597 -25.05 12.70 10.50
N THR A 598 -24.14 13.53 11.07
CA THR A 598 -22.73 13.55 10.64
C THR A 598 -21.75 13.41 11.82
N MET A 599 -22.12 13.89 13.02
CA MET A 599 -21.18 13.96 14.13
C MET A 599 -21.46 12.94 15.23
N ASN A 600 -22.73 12.55 15.44
CA ASN A 600 -23.09 11.56 16.46
C ASN A 600 -22.48 10.19 16.11
N PRO A 601 -21.64 9.64 16.99
CA PRO A 601 -20.98 8.34 16.75
C PRO A 601 -21.95 7.18 16.46
N ASP A 602 -23.19 7.25 17.01
CA ASP A 602 -24.17 6.18 16.88
C ASP A 602 -24.88 6.15 15.51
N ASN A 603 -24.93 7.30 14.80
CA ASN A 603 -25.77 7.45 13.60
C ASN A 603 -24.98 7.86 12.34
N ARG A 604 -23.75 8.33 12.50
CA ARG A 604 -22.94 8.89 11.38
C ARG A 604 -22.39 7.81 10.46
N SER A 605 -22.25 8.17 9.19
CA SER A 605 -21.49 7.42 8.21
C SER A 605 -20.15 8.10 7.97
N MET A 606 -19.07 7.32 7.95
CA MET A 606 -17.71 7.79 7.65
C MET A 606 -17.00 6.77 6.76
N LEU A 607 -16.22 7.27 5.82
CA LEU A 607 -15.31 6.46 5.02
C LEU A 607 -13.92 6.52 5.65
N GLN A 608 -13.35 5.39 6.05
CA GLN A 608 -11.96 5.30 6.48
C GLN A 608 -11.04 5.41 5.26
N VAL A 609 -10.01 6.22 5.35
CA VAL A 609 -9.00 6.33 4.29
C VAL A 609 -7.99 5.21 4.50
N THR A 610 -7.90 4.32 3.52
CA THR A 610 -6.94 3.23 3.46
C THR A 610 -5.86 3.52 2.42
N LEU A 611 -4.75 2.85 2.51
CA LEU A 611 -3.68 2.89 1.54
C LEU A 611 -3.41 1.46 1.10
N ASP A 612 -4.06 1.06 0.01
CA ASP A 612 -3.98 -0.30 -0.50
C ASP A 612 -2.71 -0.49 -1.34
N ASP A 613 -2.40 0.48 -2.20
CA ASP A 613 -1.15 0.55 -2.94
C ASP A 613 -0.48 1.92 -2.84
N ALA A 614 0.78 1.94 -2.40
CA ALA A 614 1.54 3.18 -2.24
C ALA A 614 2.08 3.73 -3.57
N ILE A 615 2.29 2.87 -4.54
CA ILE A 615 2.83 3.25 -5.86
C ILE A 615 1.75 3.94 -6.66
N ASP A 616 0.56 3.35 -6.71
CA ASP A 616 -0.60 3.94 -7.38
C ASP A 616 -1.02 5.25 -6.75
N ALA A 617 -1.03 5.30 -5.41
CA ALA A 617 -1.30 6.54 -4.70
C ALA A 617 -0.28 7.64 -5.08
N ASP A 618 1.02 7.30 -5.16
CA ASP A 618 2.07 8.23 -5.59
C ASP A 618 1.82 8.76 -7.00
N GLN A 619 1.54 7.87 -7.95
CA GLN A 619 1.25 8.23 -9.34
C GLN A 619 -0.02 9.06 -9.46
N THR A 620 -1.08 8.69 -8.76
CA THR A 620 -2.36 9.40 -8.75
C THR A 620 -2.20 10.81 -8.19
N PHE A 621 -1.52 10.98 -7.06
CA PHE A 621 -1.27 12.31 -6.51
C PHE A 621 -0.37 13.15 -7.42
N GLU A 622 0.67 12.59 -8.00
CA GLU A 622 1.54 13.30 -8.97
C GLU A 622 0.74 13.72 -10.21
N MET A 623 -0.05 12.82 -10.78
CA MET A 623 -0.87 13.09 -11.96
C MET A 623 -1.92 14.18 -11.70
N LEU A 624 -2.67 14.07 -10.61
CA LEU A 624 -3.77 14.98 -10.29
C LEU A 624 -3.30 16.31 -9.69
N MET A 625 -2.24 16.29 -8.87
CA MET A 625 -1.80 17.42 -8.05
C MET A 625 -0.43 17.97 -8.44
N GLY A 626 0.33 17.26 -9.29
CA GLY A 626 1.67 17.61 -9.77
C GLY A 626 1.68 18.79 -10.75
N ASP A 627 2.89 19.19 -11.18
CA ASP A 627 3.10 20.38 -12.02
C ASP A 627 2.70 20.19 -13.48
N VAL A 628 2.72 18.95 -14.00
CA VAL A 628 2.40 18.64 -15.39
C VAL A 628 0.89 18.72 -15.62
N VAL A 629 0.45 19.74 -16.35
CA VAL A 629 -0.98 20.01 -16.58
C VAL A 629 -1.56 19.01 -17.58
N GLU A 630 -0.78 18.56 -18.55
CA GLU A 630 -1.24 17.70 -19.65
C GLU A 630 -1.72 16.33 -19.14
N ASN A 631 -0.99 15.73 -18.20
CA ASN A 631 -1.36 14.45 -17.58
C ASN A 631 -2.72 14.52 -16.88
N ARG A 632 -2.97 15.63 -16.15
CA ARG A 632 -4.27 15.87 -15.51
C ARG A 632 -5.39 16.08 -16.53
N ARG A 633 -5.10 16.77 -17.63
CA ARG A 633 -6.08 16.97 -18.72
C ARG A 633 -6.43 15.62 -19.32
N GLN A 634 -5.44 14.80 -19.68
CA GLN A 634 -5.66 13.48 -20.26
C GLN A 634 -6.50 12.60 -19.34
N PHE A 635 -6.17 12.56 -18.06
CA PHE A 635 -6.94 11.81 -17.06
C PHE A 635 -8.41 12.25 -17.01
N ILE A 636 -8.66 13.59 -17.06
CA ILE A 636 -10.03 14.12 -17.05
C ILE A 636 -10.78 13.72 -18.34
N GLU A 637 -10.11 13.77 -19.49
CA GLU A 637 -10.69 13.39 -20.78
C GLU A 637 -11.03 11.89 -20.82
N ASP A 638 -10.13 11.04 -20.37
CA ASP A 638 -10.30 9.58 -20.34
C ASP A 638 -11.40 9.13 -19.38
N ASN A 639 -11.57 9.83 -18.25
CA ASN A 639 -12.56 9.50 -17.22
C ASN A 639 -13.85 10.34 -17.30
N ALA A 640 -14.02 11.21 -18.30
CA ALA A 640 -15.17 12.09 -18.40
C ALA A 640 -16.52 11.35 -18.50
N VAL A 641 -16.51 10.14 -19.05
CA VAL A 641 -17.72 9.29 -19.18
C VAL A 641 -18.24 8.78 -17.84
N TYR A 642 -17.37 8.69 -16.82
CA TYR A 642 -17.74 8.26 -15.47
C TYR A 642 -18.10 9.42 -14.54
N ALA A 643 -17.92 10.67 -14.99
CA ALA A 643 -18.18 11.84 -14.18
C ALA A 643 -19.69 12.07 -14.01
N ASN A 644 -20.17 12.05 -12.77
CA ASN A 644 -21.49 12.57 -12.44
C ASN A 644 -21.41 14.10 -12.48
N LEU A 645 -21.83 14.68 -13.60
CA LEU A 645 -21.88 16.14 -13.75
C LEU A 645 -23.20 16.65 -13.19
N ASP A 646 -23.09 17.52 -12.22
CA ASP A 646 -24.22 18.23 -11.63
C ASP A 646 -24.49 19.48 -12.49
N PHE A 647 -25.47 19.40 -13.42
CA PHE A 647 -25.93 20.50 -14.25
C PHE A 647 -27.03 21.28 -13.59
#